data_080f4e0fd6fa8f37d97eedf62b6c0904
#
_entry.id   080f4e0fd6fa8f37d97eedf62b6c0904
#
_cell.length_a   1.000
_cell.length_b   1.000
_cell.length_c   1.000
_cell.angle_alpha   90.00
_cell.angle_beta   90.00
_cell.angle_gamma   90.00
#
_symmetry.space_group_name_H-M   'P 1'
#
loop_
_entity.id
_entity.type
_entity.pdbx_description
1 polymer ?
#
loop_
_entity_poly.entity_id
_entity_poly.type
_entity_poly.pdbx_seq_one_letter_code
_entity_poly.pdbx_strand_id
1 'polypeptide(L)'
;MSLTSFIVSRNWASSRLRILLTLVGIAMGVAIVVAIYVMDHNTIQSRMIAQDPQRGWVDLEVHPVDTTRDGADVRAELRARDGIADAAIWREARGVAVGPQKPLPLAVFGLAPLPANAFAHYVINRGRDLAPSDITAPVPGILLGGEAAHLLGVDVGDVVTLGEPPPSQRVECKDGQLVPIPVLPGAVAFSSDVMVVGVLEHQKLGKRAAGLVAVTSLSLAEKLRPVGGNLFHVLREEGADLDRLRQELRRDYAVVDARSAMIGEGADERAFRNGLKILGGLALLLGMFVVFQTLSHSLIARIRQLGLLRCLGTGTGAITRIFLFDALMLGVIGSVIGVVMGLLLALWLQSMRVSSLGLGKEWATFDIPWFPVLWTAGLGLLFTLAGAMFPLMRARTISALDILRARGLAPGNDDGVDLMKGVHVWMFGLLVLALPLAYLAMTPLAVEEGKETRMVLLELAAMLGLFGGVLLLAPSMTTLLGRLLLLPFRPFSAMATWLVDKVLKRSAGRVSAAVCGLSAVLLALLGLKSLTGSLEAEVHVFGEDALRNVLFLQCEPTTAQTAQQLASVEGVRQVDAFEGEVRSTGFLIRGLSVASASGRGGPLEGSQTAVHRYVDERDRTMIVSKRLAKARNWQAGTLVPMRDKNGTPVSYEVLLVDDRSGFDSDERAFAITSPHWLRKDFCIGDLNVQLVTLRLDDDADMAIVRAAARATLPGVYRSKTGATVEDYLHRDVDKDFYLFDLLLFLMMGLAGVGLLNGMTIAALGRQRELGVLRALGIKRAALGGSFLIEGAIVAAISSVLSVGLSYPLGTVLVLGMNAVAQLDAPVTIPWLWLVLVPVAAFTTAILAALLPAFRALKQSPSESVRYE
;
A
#
# COMPACT_ATOMS: atom_id res chain seq x y z
N MET A 1 21.42 -6.25 -44.62
CA MET A 1 21.39 -5.30 -43.49
C MET A 1 21.14 -3.91 -44.00
N SER A 2 20.19 -3.18 -43.43
CA SER A 2 20.00 -1.76 -43.79
C SER A 2 21.21 -0.94 -43.33
N LEU A 3 21.53 0.15 -44.02
CA LEU A 3 22.62 1.05 -43.65
C LEU A 3 22.49 1.49 -42.17
N THR A 4 21.27 1.69 -41.70
CA THR A 4 20.95 2.07 -40.31
C THR A 4 21.35 0.99 -39.31
N SER A 5 21.04 -0.28 -39.55
CA SER A 5 21.40 -1.37 -38.64
C SER A 5 22.91 -1.62 -38.62
N PHE A 6 23.59 -1.46 -39.72
CA PHE A 6 25.05 -1.57 -39.80
C PHE A 6 25.75 -0.48 -38.99
N ILE A 7 25.30 0.79 -39.13
CA ILE A 7 25.88 1.91 -38.39
C ILE A 7 25.65 1.73 -36.86
N VAL A 8 24.44 1.32 -36.44
CA VAL A 8 24.13 1.12 -35.03
C VAL A 8 24.92 -0.04 -34.44
N SER A 9 25.02 -1.20 -35.12
CA SER A 9 25.78 -2.35 -34.61
C SER A 9 27.27 -2.05 -34.44
N ARG A 10 27.87 -1.34 -35.41
CA ARG A 10 29.27 -0.93 -35.34
C ARG A 10 29.53 0.08 -34.21
N ASN A 11 28.54 0.98 -33.96
CA ASN A 11 28.59 1.91 -32.85
C ASN A 11 28.54 1.19 -31.50
N TRP A 12 27.70 0.15 -31.39
CA TRP A 12 27.59 -0.63 -30.17
C TRP A 12 28.90 -1.37 -29.87
N ALA A 13 29.53 -1.95 -30.89
CA ALA A 13 30.81 -2.62 -30.74
C ALA A 13 31.95 -1.68 -30.25
N SER A 14 31.93 -0.43 -30.69
CA SER A 14 32.96 0.58 -30.33
C SER A 14 32.74 1.23 -28.95
N SER A 15 31.54 1.20 -28.38
CA SER A 15 31.19 1.89 -27.13
C SER A 15 30.48 0.99 -26.09
N ARG A 16 30.99 -0.25 -25.92
CA ARG A 16 30.35 -1.29 -25.07
C ARG A 16 30.00 -0.84 -23.67
N LEU A 17 30.90 -0.18 -22.95
CA LEU A 17 30.65 0.27 -21.57
C LEU A 17 29.49 1.25 -21.48
N ARG A 18 29.41 2.21 -22.39
CA ARG A 18 28.36 3.20 -22.43
C ARG A 18 26.99 2.57 -22.67
N ILE A 19 26.92 1.64 -23.63
CA ILE A 19 25.69 0.92 -23.94
C ILE A 19 25.26 0.06 -22.75
N LEU A 20 26.19 -0.65 -22.12
CA LEU A 20 25.93 -1.42 -20.91
C LEU A 20 25.32 -0.54 -19.80
N LEU A 21 25.94 0.60 -19.51
CA LEU A 21 25.42 1.52 -18.48
C LEU A 21 24.03 2.06 -18.82
N THR A 22 23.77 2.33 -20.12
CA THR A 22 22.43 2.76 -20.56
C THR A 22 21.39 1.65 -20.42
N LEU A 23 21.74 0.44 -20.85
CA LEU A 23 20.87 -0.72 -20.71
C LEU A 23 20.56 -1.01 -19.23
N VAL A 24 21.58 -0.96 -18.37
CA VAL A 24 21.41 -1.12 -16.93
C VAL A 24 20.48 -0.03 -16.38
N GLY A 25 20.64 1.23 -16.81
CA GLY A 25 19.76 2.31 -16.38
C GLY A 25 18.29 2.11 -16.77
N ILE A 26 18.03 1.73 -18.03
CA ILE A 26 16.66 1.43 -18.49
C ILE A 26 16.10 0.20 -17.76
N ALA A 27 16.91 -0.87 -17.71
CA ALA A 27 16.51 -2.13 -17.10
C ALA A 27 16.18 -1.98 -15.61
N MET A 28 16.98 -1.24 -14.84
CA MET A 28 16.69 -0.95 -13.43
C MET A 28 15.40 -0.15 -13.26
N GLY A 29 15.18 0.89 -14.07
CA GLY A 29 13.96 1.68 -14.02
C GLY A 29 12.71 0.83 -14.27
N VAL A 30 12.73 -0.02 -15.30
CA VAL A 30 11.62 -0.93 -15.61
C VAL A 30 11.50 -2.03 -14.54
N ALA A 31 12.63 -2.60 -14.07
CA ALA A 31 12.64 -3.67 -13.07
C ALA A 31 11.98 -3.25 -11.75
N ILE A 32 12.26 -2.05 -11.26
CA ILE A 32 11.65 -1.52 -10.03
C ILE A 32 10.13 -1.46 -10.18
N VAL A 33 9.62 -0.95 -11.31
CA VAL A 33 8.18 -0.80 -11.54
C VAL A 33 7.49 -2.15 -11.72
N VAL A 34 8.11 -3.08 -12.47
CA VAL A 34 7.60 -4.46 -12.61
C VAL A 34 7.54 -5.14 -11.26
N ALA A 35 8.59 -5.03 -10.44
CA ALA A 35 8.61 -5.60 -9.10
C ALA A 35 7.49 -5.03 -8.22
N ILE A 36 7.25 -3.71 -8.26
CA ILE A 36 6.15 -3.06 -7.54
C ILE A 36 4.79 -3.64 -7.95
N TYR A 37 4.49 -3.71 -9.26
CA TYR A 37 3.20 -4.22 -9.73
C TYR A 37 2.99 -5.70 -9.41
N VAL A 38 4.03 -6.52 -9.54
CA VAL A 38 3.94 -7.95 -9.21
C VAL A 38 3.76 -8.14 -7.71
N MET A 39 4.49 -7.39 -6.88
CA MET A 39 4.33 -7.44 -5.42
C MET A 39 2.96 -6.94 -4.98
N ASP A 40 2.47 -5.81 -5.51
CA ASP A 40 1.12 -5.28 -5.22
C ASP A 40 0.05 -6.33 -5.55
N HIS A 41 0.13 -6.95 -6.74
CA HIS A 41 -0.80 -8.00 -7.17
C HIS A 41 -0.77 -9.22 -6.22
N ASN A 42 0.41 -9.76 -5.93
CA ASN A 42 0.54 -10.93 -5.06
C ASN A 42 0.16 -10.63 -3.60
N THR A 43 0.41 -9.41 -3.13
CA THR A 43 -0.01 -8.95 -1.82
C THR A 43 -1.53 -8.93 -1.69
N ILE A 44 -2.25 -8.39 -2.68
CA ILE A 44 -3.71 -8.39 -2.73
C ILE A 44 -4.25 -9.82 -2.73
N GLN A 45 -3.69 -10.69 -3.58
CA GLN A 45 -4.11 -12.09 -3.66
C GLN A 45 -3.89 -12.82 -2.32
N SER A 46 -2.75 -12.61 -1.69
CA SER A 46 -2.44 -13.20 -0.39
C SER A 46 -3.41 -12.71 0.70
N ARG A 47 -3.76 -11.42 0.69
CA ARG A 47 -4.74 -10.85 1.62
C ARG A 47 -6.14 -11.41 1.38
N MET A 48 -6.58 -11.47 0.12
CA MET A 48 -7.88 -12.07 -0.22
C MET A 48 -7.99 -13.51 0.29
N ILE A 49 -6.91 -14.29 0.22
CA ILE A 49 -6.86 -15.65 0.74
C ILE A 49 -6.83 -15.68 2.28
N ALA A 50 -6.14 -14.75 2.92
CA ALA A 50 -5.94 -14.73 4.37
C ALA A 50 -7.14 -14.17 5.15
N GLN A 51 -7.77 -13.10 4.66
CA GLN A 51 -8.83 -12.41 5.39
C GLN A 51 -10.20 -13.06 5.24
N ASP A 52 -10.59 -13.42 4.03
CA ASP A 52 -11.85 -14.14 3.79
C ASP A 52 -11.70 -15.10 2.61
N PRO A 53 -11.20 -16.31 2.86
CA PRO A 53 -10.98 -17.31 1.82
C PRO A 53 -12.27 -17.71 1.09
N GLN A 54 -13.44 -17.39 1.62
CA GLN A 54 -14.74 -17.69 1.00
C GLN A 54 -15.06 -16.73 -0.13
N ARG A 55 -14.70 -15.44 0.03
CA ARG A 55 -15.04 -14.38 -0.92
C ARG A 55 -14.19 -14.37 -2.18
N GLY A 56 -13.09 -15.10 -2.23
CA GLY A 56 -12.13 -15.07 -3.36
C GLY A 56 -12.73 -15.41 -4.73
N TRP A 57 -13.84 -16.15 -4.77
CA TRP A 57 -14.51 -16.63 -5.99
C TRP A 57 -15.94 -16.09 -6.16
N VAL A 58 -16.34 -15.14 -5.34
CA VAL A 58 -17.64 -14.49 -5.37
C VAL A 58 -17.48 -13.07 -5.87
N ASP A 59 -18.31 -12.65 -6.83
CA ASP A 59 -18.27 -11.27 -7.32
C ASP A 59 -19.07 -10.34 -6.41
N LEU A 60 -20.30 -10.74 -6.02
CA LEU A 60 -21.17 -9.96 -5.16
C LEU A 60 -21.76 -10.81 -4.04
N GLU A 61 -21.85 -10.22 -2.83
CA GLU A 61 -22.69 -10.70 -1.74
C GLU A 61 -23.98 -9.92 -1.72
N VAL A 62 -25.10 -10.65 -1.72
CA VAL A 62 -26.45 -10.09 -1.78
C VAL A 62 -27.21 -10.47 -0.52
N HIS A 63 -27.65 -9.47 0.23
CA HIS A 63 -28.47 -9.64 1.42
C HIS A 63 -29.90 -9.18 1.12
N PRO A 64 -30.90 -10.06 1.23
CA PRO A 64 -32.31 -9.65 1.08
C PRO A 64 -32.64 -8.62 2.15
N VAL A 65 -33.34 -7.56 1.75
CA VAL A 65 -33.88 -6.59 2.72
C VAL A 65 -35.03 -7.23 3.54
N ASP A 66 -35.78 -8.09 2.90
CA ASP A 66 -36.82 -8.92 3.55
C ASP A 66 -36.25 -10.33 3.84
N THR A 67 -35.90 -10.56 5.10
CA THR A 67 -35.36 -11.84 5.59
C THR A 67 -36.40 -12.95 5.73
N THR A 68 -37.67 -12.67 5.51
CA THR A 68 -38.76 -13.66 5.59
C THR A 68 -39.00 -14.40 4.27
N ARG A 69 -38.40 -13.92 3.17
CA ARG A 69 -38.53 -14.56 1.83
C ARG A 69 -37.82 -15.90 1.80
N ASP A 70 -38.45 -16.86 1.10
CA ASP A 70 -37.81 -18.16 0.90
C ASP A 70 -36.51 -18.01 0.12
N GLY A 71 -35.44 -18.63 0.62
CA GLY A 71 -34.14 -18.60 0.00
C GLY A 71 -34.10 -19.17 -1.42
N ALA A 72 -34.89 -20.21 -1.69
CA ALA A 72 -34.99 -20.81 -3.01
C ALA A 72 -35.61 -19.86 -4.05
N ASP A 73 -36.66 -19.10 -3.65
CA ASP A 73 -37.33 -18.11 -4.51
C ASP A 73 -36.37 -16.95 -4.83
N VAL A 74 -35.70 -16.42 -3.83
CA VAL A 74 -34.70 -15.33 -4.01
C VAL A 74 -33.57 -15.78 -4.92
N ARG A 75 -33.08 -17.01 -4.75
CA ARG A 75 -32.03 -17.57 -5.63
C ARG A 75 -32.53 -17.68 -7.07
N ALA A 76 -33.75 -18.15 -7.28
CA ALA A 76 -34.35 -18.28 -8.62
C ALA A 76 -34.49 -16.89 -9.29
N GLU A 77 -34.93 -15.89 -8.55
CA GLU A 77 -34.99 -14.49 -9.01
C GLU A 77 -33.60 -13.94 -9.39
N LEU A 78 -32.62 -14.14 -8.55
CA LEU A 78 -31.23 -13.69 -8.84
C LEU A 78 -30.70 -14.33 -10.12
N ARG A 79 -30.90 -15.65 -10.30
CA ARG A 79 -30.43 -16.36 -11.50
C ARG A 79 -31.17 -15.96 -12.78
N ALA A 80 -32.37 -15.45 -12.67
CA ALA A 80 -33.14 -14.98 -13.81
C ALA A 80 -32.73 -13.59 -14.31
N ARG A 81 -31.87 -12.90 -13.61
CA ARG A 81 -31.38 -11.57 -14.01
C ARG A 81 -30.20 -11.68 -14.99
N ASP A 82 -30.21 -10.82 -16.02
CA ASP A 82 -29.12 -10.71 -16.99
C ASP A 82 -27.79 -10.41 -16.30
N GLY A 83 -26.74 -11.09 -16.70
CA GLY A 83 -25.38 -10.90 -16.21
C GLY A 83 -25.03 -11.71 -14.96
N ILE A 84 -25.94 -12.53 -14.42
CA ILE A 84 -25.68 -13.46 -13.32
C ILE A 84 -25.55 -14.89 -13.84
N ALA A 85 -24.35 -15.46 -13.71
CA ALA A 85 -24.07 -16.85 -14.11
C ALA A 85 -24.66 -17.86 -13.11
N ASP A 86 -24.45 -17.64 -11.82
CA ASP A 86 -25.06 -18.47 -10.77
C ASP A 86 -25.15 -17.73 -9.43
N ALA A 87 -26.00 -18.23 -8.53
CA ALA A 87 -26.17 -17.76 -7.18
C ALA A 87 -26.25 -18.94 -6.21
N ALA A 88 -25.49 -18.87 -5.11
CA ALA A 88 -25.52 -19.86 -4.04
C ALA A 88 -26.08 -19.26 -2.76
N ILE A 89 -26.88 -20.06 -2.05
CA ILE A 89 -27.40 -19.70 -0.72
C ILE A 89 -26.33 -20.10 0.31
N TRP A 90 -26.07 -19.19 1.20
CA TRP A 90 -25.14 -19.34 2.30
C TRP A 90 -25.83 -19.02 3.61
N ARG A 91 -25.74 -19.91 4.58
CA ARG A 91 -26.30 -19.71 5.91
C ARG A 91 -25.32 -20.13 6.97
N GLU A 92 -25.08 -19.26 7.92
CA GLU A 92 -24.27 -19.56 9.09
C GLU A 92 -25.16 -19.97 10.26
N ALA A 93 -24.76 -21.01 10.96
CA ALA A 93 -25.41 -21.47 12.17
C ALA A 93 -24.37 -21.89 13.20
N ARG A 94 -24.77 -21.94 14.46
CA ARG A 94 -23.94 -22.51 15.55
C ARG A 94 -24.47 -23.88 15.92
N GLY A 95 -23.54 -24.83 16.05
CA GLY A 95 -23.84 -26.18 16.51
C GLY A 95 -22.82 -26.66 17.53
N VAL A 96 -23.14 -27.74 18.20
CA VAL A 96 -22.22 -28.51 19.05
C VAL A 96 -22.15 -29.92 18.52
N ALA A 97 -20.96 -30.36 18.18
CA ALA A 97 -20.73 -31.74 17.78
C ALA A 97 -20.28 -32.55 19.01
N VAL A 98 -20.89 -33.70 19.18
CA VAL A 98 -20.53 -34.66 20.25
C VAL A 98 -19.90 -35.87 19.58
N GLY A 99 -18.62 -36.05 19.81
CA GLY A 99 -17.81 -37.19 19.36
C GLY A 99 -17.32 -38.05 20.54
N PRO A 100 -16.43 -39.00 20.27
CA PRO A 100 -15.86 -39.87 21.30
C PRO A 100 -15.11 -39.17 22.43
N GLN A 101 -14.57 -37.97 22.18
CA GLN A 101 -13.72 -37.27 23.16
C GLN A 101 -14.54 -36.26 23.99
N LYS A 102 -14.83 -35.08 23.47
CA LYS A 102 -15.51 -34.00 24.18
C LYS A 102 -16.51 -33.28 23.26
N PRO A 103 -17.62 -32.72 23.77
CA PRO A 103 -18.46 -31.82 23.00
C PRO A 103 -17.65 -30.65 22.51
N LEU A 104 -17.79 -30.31 21.22
CA LEU A 104 -17.03 -29.27 20.56
C LEU A 104 -17.98 -28.28 19.89
N PRO A 105 -17.95 -26.96 20.23
CA PRO A 105 -18.71 -25.96 19.53
C PRO A 105 -18.16 -25.77 18.12
N LEU A 106 -19.03 -25.72 17.12
CA LEU A 106 -18.70 -25.57 15.71
C LEU A 106 -19.44 -24.41 15.08
N ALA A 107 -18.75 -23.70 14.19
CA ALA A 107 -19.40 -22.85 13.20
C ALA A 107 -19.91 -23.73 12.05
N VAL A 108 -21.21 -23.77 11.84
CA VAL A 108 -21.85 -24.64 10.85
C VAL A 108 -22.29 -23.80 9.67
N PHE A 109 -21.91 -24.21 8.47
CA PHE A 109 -22.25 -23.52 7.22
C PHE A 109 -23.16 -24.40 6.36
N GLY A 110 -24.39 -23.91 6.17
CA GLY A 110 -25.39 -24.52 5.28
C GLY A 110 -25.27 -23.92 3.87
N LEU A 111 -25.10 -24.76 2.87
CA LEU A 111 -24.93 -24.37 1.47
C LEU A 111 -25.99 -25.00 0.57
N ALA A 112 -26.43 -24.23 -0.41
CA ALA A 112 -27.28 -24.71 -1.50
C ALA A 112 -26.96 -23.93 -2.80
N PRO A 113 -26.94 -24.59 -3.98
CA PRO A 113 -27.14 -26.03 -4.21
C PRO A 113 -25.94 -26.88 -3.86
N LEU A 114 -26.14 -28.19 -3.76
CA LEU A 114 -25.07 -29.15 -3.64
C LEU A 114 -24.79 -29.83 -5.00
N PRO A 115 -23.54 -30.21 -5.30
CA PRO A 115 -22.32 -29.96 -4.53
C PRO A 115 -21.95 -28.49 -4.54
N ALA A 116 -21.56 -27.97 -3.38
CA ALA A 116 -21.30 -26.55 -3.16
C ALA A 116 -19.96 -26.04 -3.74
N ASN A 117 -19.19 -26.93 -4.37
CA ASN A 117 -17.81 -26.63 -4.78
C ASN A 117 -17.72 -25.76 -6.05
N ALA A 118 -18.85 -25.46 -6.73
CA ALA A 118 -18.86 -24.52 -7.86
C ALA A 118 -18.31 -23.13 -7.51
N PHE A 119 -18.43 -22.73 -6.24
CA PHE A 119 -17.92 -21.47 -5.69
C PHE A 119 -16.56 -21.63 -5.03
N ALA A 120 -15.92 -22.82 -5.05
CA ALA A 120 -14.63 -23.13 -4.49
C ALA A 120 -14.39 -22.61 -3.06
N HIS A 121 -15.43 -22.66 -2.21
CA HIS A 121 -15.40 -22.13 -0.84
C HIS A 121 -14.45 -22.91 0.08
N TYR A 122 -14.15 -24.16 -0.22
CA TYR A 122 -13.32 -25.05 0.60
C TYR A 122 -12.50 -26.01 -0.25
N VAL A 123 -11.51 -26.62 0.35
CA VAL A 123 -10.70 -27.69 -0.22
C VAL A 123 -10.86 -28.92 0.66
N ILE A 124 -11.06 -30.08 0.04
CA ILE A 124 -11.20 -31.35 0.75
C ILE A 124 -9.85 -32.01 0.82
N ASN A 125 -9.41 -32.34 2.04
CA ASN A 125 -8.16 -33.06 2.28
C ASN A 125 -8.37 -34.58 2.19
N ARG A 126 -9.47 -35.08 2.80
CA ARG A 126 -9.81 -36.52 2.82
C ARG A 126 -11.29 -36.70 2.62
N GLY A 127 -11.68 -37.82 1.98
CA GLY A 127 -13.08 -38.11 1.74
C GLY A 127 -13.61 -37.53 0.41
N ARG A 128 -14.89 -37.20 0.37
CA ARG A 128 -15.59 -36.67 -0.79
C ARG A 128 -16.42 -35.44 -0.42
N ASP A 129 -16.88 -34.75 -1.45
CA ASP A 129 -17.78 -33.60 -1.29
C ASP A 129 -19.21 -34.05 -0.94
N LEU A 130 -19.99 -33.09 -0.38
CA LEU A 130 -21.41 -33.28 -0.14
C LEU A 130 -22.15 -33.48 -1.46
N ALA A 131 -22.97 -34.51 -1.51
CA ALA A 131 -23.83 -34.82 -2.64
C ALA A 131 -25.32 -34.62 -2.28
N PRO A 132 -26.20 -34.40 -3.27
CA PRO A 132 -27.64 -34.31 -3.00
C PRO A 132 -28.22 -35.54 -2.28
N SER A 133 -27.61 -36.72 -2.47
CA SER A 133 -27.97 -37.97 -1.74
C SER A 133 -27.73 -37.89 -0.23
N ASP A 134 -26.79 -37.04 0.22
CA ASP A 134 -26.50 -36.91 1.64
C ASP A 134 -27.57 -36.12 2.40
N ILE A 135 -28.45 -35.40 1.68
CA ILE A 135 -29.59 -34.69 2.27
C ILE A 135 -30.72 -35.66 2.62
N THR A 136 -30.93 -36.64 1.75
CA THR A 136 -32.01 -37.61 1.89
C THR A 136 -31.60 -38.90 2.59
N ALA A 137 -30.32 -39.02 2.94
CA ALA A 137 -29.82 -40.16 3.67
C ALA A 137 -30.40 -40.23 5.09
N PRO A 138 -30.61 -41.46 5.63
CA PRO A 138 -31.05 -41.64 7.03
C PRO A 138 -30.14 -40.93 8.04
N VAL A 139 -28.85 -40.86 7.74
CA VAL A 139 -27.84 -40.11 8.47
C VAL A 139 -27.27 -39.07 7.50
N PRO A 140 -27.59 -37.78 7.66
CA PRO A 140 -27.09 -36.73 6.77
C PRO A 140 -25.57 -36.63 6.76
N GLY A 141 -24.99 -36.27 5.60
CA GLY A 141 -23.55 -36.06 5.48
C GLY A 141 -23.11 -34.69 5.93
N ILE A 142 -21.91 -34.61 6.51
CA ILE A 142 -21.23 -33.35 6.83
C ILE A 142 -19.75 -33.39 6.40
N LEU A 143 -19.18 -32.18 6.15
CA LEU A 143 -17.73 -32.01 6.06
C LEU A 143 -17.26 -31.35 7.37
N LEU A 144 -16.16 -31.83 7.95
CA LEU A 144 -15.55 -31.23 9.14
C LEU A 144 -14.23 -30.54 8.81
N GLY A 145 -13.94 -29.45 9.49
CA GLY A 145 -12.60 -28.85 9.47
C GLY A 145 -11.57 -29.83 10.05
N GLY A 146 -10.34 -29.80 9.56
CA GLY A 146 -9.29 -30.72 10.00
C GLY A 146 -9.02 -30.68 11.51
N GLU A 147 -9.06 -29.48 12.13
CA GLU A 147 -8.89 -29.31 13.57
C GLU A 147 -10.11 -29.84 14.33
N ALA A 148 -11.33 -29.61 13.82
CA ALA A 148 -12.54 -30.14 14.42
C ALA A 148 -12.54 -31.68 14.41
N ALA A 149 -12.17 -32.31 13.32
CA ALA A 149 -12.04 -33.76 13.19
C ALA A 149 -11.00 -34.32 14.17
N HIS A 150 -9.86 -33.67 14.30
CA HIS A 150 -8.79 -34.07 15.24
C HIS A 150 -9.23 -33.96 16.69
N LEU A 151 -9.87 -32.86 17.10
CA LEU A 151 -10.32 -32.66 18.48
C LEU A 151 -11.51 -33.53 18.86
N LEU A 152 -12.36 -33.91 17.94
CA LEU A 152 -13.46 -34.87 18.14
C LEU A 152 -12.97 -36.32 18.13
N GLY A 153 -11.77 -36.60 17.60
CA GLY A 153 -11.22 -37.94 17.44
C GLY A 153 -11.95 -38.76 16.40
N VAL A 154 -12.38 -38.12 15.28
CA VAL A 154 -13.18 -38.77 14.21
C VAL A 154 -12.53 -38.61 12.84
N ASP A 155 -12.84 -39.55 11.94
CA ASP A 155 -12.38 -39.51 10.55
C ASP A 155 -13.54 -39.76 9.58
N VAL A 156 -13.26 -39.79 8.30
CA VAL A 156 -14.25 -40.03 7.22
C VAL A 156 -14.94 -41.37 7.42
N GLY A 157 -16.26 -41.36 7.43
CA GLY A 157 -17.10 -42.51 7.66
C GLY A 157 -17.64 -42.62 9.10
N ASP A 158 -17.10 -41.90 10.08
CA ASP A 158 -17.57 -41.87 11.43
C ASP A 158 -18.86 -41.07 11.58
N VAL A 159 -19.67 -41.44 12.59
CA VAL A 159 -20.91 -40.73 12.90
C VAL A 159 -20.71 -39.92 14.19
N VAL A 160 -21.11 -38.66 14.13
CA VAL A 160 -21.10 -37.72 15.25
C VAL A 160 -22.51 -37.17 15.47
N THR A 161 -22.87 -36.85 16.70
CA THR A 161 -24.13 -36.18 16.99
C THR A 161 -23.94 -34.67 16.91
N LEU A 162 -24.62 -34.03 15.97
CA LEU A 162 -24.63 -32.56 15.77
C LEU A 162 -25.93 -32.00 16.34
N GLY A 163 -25.83 -31.13 17.32
CA GLY A 163 -26.99 -30.53 17.95
C GLY A 163 -26.89 -29.02 18.12
N GLU A 164 -28.01 -28.43 18.55
CA GLU A 164 -28.02 -27.03 18.96
C GLU A 164 -27.15 -26.86 20.21
N PRO A 165 -26.44 -25.70 20.34
CA PRO A 165 -25.78 -25.36 21.57
C PRO A 165 -26.83 -25.27 22.72
N PRO A 166 -26.43 -25.58 23.97
CA PRO A 166 -27.36 -25.53 25.13
C PRO A 166 -28.07 -24.17 25.14
N PRO A 167 -29.34 -24.11 25.51
CA PRO A 167 -30.15 -22.91 25.41
C PRO A 167 -29.63 -21.82 26.34
N SER A 168 -28.82 -20.91 25.81
CA SER A 168 -28.83 -19.55 26.31
C SER A 168 -30.20 -18.97 25.98
N GLN A 169 -30.84 -18.22 26.90
CA GLN A 169 -32.18 -17.67 26.75
C GLN A 169 -32.47 -17.25 25.31
N ARG A 170 -33.32 -18.01 24.60
CA ARG A 170 -33.80 -17.62 23.26
C ARG A 170 -34.67 -16.38 23.42
N VAL A 171 -34.31 -15.34 22.71
CA VAL A 171 -35.09 -14.10 22.68
C VAL A 171 -35.52 -13.84 21.24
N GLU A 172 -36.83 -13.61 21.06
CA GLU A 172 -37.40 -13.17 19.81
C GLU A 172 -37.61 -11.66 19.86
N CYS A 173 -37.34 -10.99 18.77
CA CYS A 173 -37.60 -9.57 18.65
C CYS A 173 -39.02 -9.35 18.12
N LYS A 174 -39.92 -8.97 18.99
CA LYS A 174 -41.29 -8.52 18.66
C LYS A 174 -41.44 -7.05 18.94
N ASP A 175 -41.75 -6.26 17.90
CA ASP A 175 -41.95 -4.82 17.98
C ASP A 175 -40.78 -4.05 18.67
N GLY A 176 -39.55 -4.46 18.43
CA GLY A 176 -38.36 -3.86 19.02
C GLY A 176 -38.10 -4.28 20.48
N GLN A 177 -38.97 -5.10 21.06
CA GLN A 177 -38.76 -5.68 22.37
C GLN A 177 -38.20 -7.13 22.26
N LEU A 178 -37.17 -7.43 23.00
CA LEU A 178 -36.66 -8.79 23.13
C LEU A 178 -37.58 -9.55 24.10
N VAL A 179 -38.45 -10.36 23.52
CA VAL A 179 -39.34 -11.23 24.30
C VAL A 179 -38.63 -12.56 24.50
N PRO A 180 -38.33 -12.96 25.75
CA PRO A 180 -37.80 -14.28 25.98
C PRO A 180 -38.80 -15.32 25.47
N ILE A 181 -38.33 -16.18 24.55
CA ILE A 181 -39.14 -17.34 24.12
C ILE A 181 -39.14 -18.29 25.32
N PRO A 182 -40.32 -18.57 25.95
CA PRO A 182 -40.36 -19.55 27.03
C PRO A 182 -39.86 -20.88 26.47
N VAL A 183 -38.78 -21.37 27.00
CA VAL A 183 -38.35 -22.74 26.74
C VAL A 183 -39.40 -23.61 27.39
N LEU A 184 -40.27 -24.24 26.58
CA LEU A 184 -41.22 -25.20 27.08
C LEU A 184 -40.47 -26.29 27.87
N PRO A 185 -40.84 -26.55 29.11
CA PRO A 185 -40.23 -27.62 29.88
C PRO A 185 -40.38 -28.93 29.08
N GLY A 186 -39.26 -29.52 28.66
CA GLY A 186 -39.26 -30.72 27.81
C GLY A 186 -39.03 -30.52 26.32
N ALA A 187 -38.80 -29.27 25.85
CA ALA A 187 -38.33 -29.05 24.49
C ALA A 187 -36.89 -29.65 24.37
N VAL A 188 -36.81 -30.77 23.68
CA VAL A 188 -35.50 -31.38 23.34
C VAL A 188 -34.85 -30.45 22.32
N ALA A 189 -33.65 -29.92 22.64
CA ALA A 189 -32.84 -29.21 21.70
C ALA A 189 -32.61 -30.10 20.46
N PHE A 190 -32.70 -29.55 19.26
CA PHE A 190 -32.47 -30.31 18.04
C PHE A 190 -31.10 -31.00 18.10
N SER A 191 -31.09 -32.30 17.87
CA SER A 191 -29.86 -33.07 17.65
C SER A 191 -30.13 -34.12 16.58
N SER A 192 -29.13 -34.37 15.76
CA SER A 192 -29.16 -35.34 14.66
C SER A 192 -27.80 -36.01 14.57
N ASP A 193 -27.83 -37.31 14.37
CA ASP A 193 -26.62 -38.03 13.99
C ASP A 193 -26.28 -37.69 12.54
N VAL A 194 -25.01 -37.41 12.30
CA VAL A 194 -24.48 -36.99 11.00
C VAL A 194 -23.22 -37.79 10.69
N MET A 195 -23.04 -38.14 9.43
CA MET A 195 -21.88 -38.90 8.97
C MET A 195 -20.82 -37.94 8.41
N VAL A 196 -19.59 -38.06 8.82
CA VAL A 196 -18.44 -37.33 8.29
C VAL A 196 -18.10 -37.89 6.91
N VAL A 197 -18.47 -37.17 5.82
CA VAL A 197 -18.21 -37.61 4.44
C VAL A 197 -16.89 -37.10 3.90
N GLY A 198 -16.33 -36.06 4.54
CA GLY A 198 -15.01 -35.51 4.21
C GLY A 198 -14.46 -34.62 5.28
N VAL A 199 -13.14 -34.43 5.23
CA VAL A 199 -12.38 -33.53 6.11
C VAL A 199 -11.74 -32.44 5.27
N LEU A 200 -11.96 -31.19 5.66
CA LEU A 200 -11.47 -30.02 4.96
C LEU A 200 -9.98 -29.79 5.25
N GLU A 201 -9.28 -29.33 4.25
CA GLU A 201 -7.93 -28.81 4.41
C GLU A 201 -7.95 -27.49 5.18
N HIS A 202 -6.86 -27.19 5.90
CA HIS A 202 -6.74 -25.94 6.68
C HIS A 202 -6.50 -24.72 5.74
N GLN A 203 -7.38 -24.61 4.74
CA GLN A 203 -7.42 -23.54 3.74
C GLN A 203 -8.87 -23.05 3.56
N LYS A 204 -9.05 -21.82 3.11
CA LYS A 204 -10.35 -21.20 2.85
C LYS A 204 -11.32 -21.40 4.06
N LEU A 205 -12.49 -21.93 3.83
CA LEU A 205 -13.48 -22.18 4.88
C LEU A 205 -12.96 -23.11 6.00
N GLY A 206 -12.11 -24.08 5.66
CA GLY A 206 -11.49 -24.97 6.62
C GLY A 206 -10.57 -24.30 7.65
N LYS A 207 -10.20 -23.03 7.43
CA LYS A 207 -9.40 -22.20 8.34
C LYS A 207 -10.25 -21.33 9.26
N ARG A 208 -11.54 -21.13 8.94
CA ARG A 208 -12.43 -20.29 9.74
C ARG A 208 -12.65 -20.87 11.13
N ALA A 209 -12.93 -20.02 12.11
CA ALA A 209 -13.05 -20.41 13.52
C ALA A 209 -11.90 -21.31 14.01
N ALA A 210 -10.66 -21.04 13.56
CA ALA A 210 -9.49 -21.87 13.87
C ALA A 210 -9.61 -23.35 13.45
N GLY A 211 -10.36 -23.63 12.39
CA GLY A 211 -10.62 -24.98 11.90
C GLY A 211 -11.80 -25.69 12.59
N LEU A 212 -12.50 -25.02 13.50
CA LEU A 212 -13.70 -25.55 14.21
C LEU A 212 -14.95 -25.29 13.37
N VAL A 213 -15.00 -25.87 12.17
CA VAL A 213 -16.05 -25.66 11.19
C VAL A 213 -16.71 -26.97 10.78
N ALA A 214 -17.99 -26.89 10.42
CA ALA A 214 -18.70 -27.92 9.69
C ALA A 214 -19.42 -27.34 8.49
N VAL A 215 -19.44 -28.05 7.37
CA VAL A 215 -20.22 -27.71 6.19
C VAL A 215 -21.29 -28.77 6.00
N THR A 216 -22.51 -28.30 5.76
CA THR A 216 -23.68 -29.17 5.65
C THR A 216 -24.69 -28.65 4.61
N SER A 217 -25.77 -29.39 4.41
CA SER A 217 -26.92 -28.91 3.62
C SER A 217 -27.62 -27.71 4.30
N LEU A 218 -28.22 -26.85 3.51
CA LEU A 218 -28.99 -25.72 4.02
C LEU A 218 -30.11 -26.19 4.99
N SER A 219 -30.80 -27.26 4.65
CA SER A 219 -31.92 -27.81 5.44
C SER A 219 -31.49 -28.32 6.85
N LEU A 220 -30.27 -28.79 7.00
CA LEU A 220 -29.72 -29.19 8.30
C LEU A 220 -29.26 -27.95 9.09
N ALA A 221 -28.61 -26.99 8.44
CA ALA A 221 -28.20 -25.75 9.09
C ALA A 221 -29.40 -24.91 9.59
N GLU A 222 -30.53 -24.96 8.89
CA GLU A 222 -31.78 -24.29 9.32
C GLU A 222 -32.39 -24.84 10.60
N LYS A 223 -32.12 -26.08 10.92
CA LYS A 223 -32.56 -26.73 12.18
C LYS A 223 -31.65 -26.41 13.37
N LEU A 224 -30.46 -25.90 13.11
CA LEU A 224 -29.55 -25.42 14.13
C LEU A 224 -29.82 -23.95 14.46
N ARG A 225 -29.11 -23.41 15.45
CA ARG A 225 -29.23 -22.00 15.83
C ARG A 225 -28.64 -21.09 14.77
N PRO A 226 -29.46 -20.33 14.00
CA PRO A 226 -28.96 -19.48 12.93
C PRO A 226 -28.23 -18.27 13.48
N VAL A 227 -27.21 -17.82 12.72
CA VAL A 227 -26.50 -16.57 12.92
C VAL A 227 -26.84 -15.65 11.74
N GLY A 228 -27.85 -14.81 11.90
CA GLY A 228 -28.32 -13.92 10.82
C GLY A 228 -29.26 -14.59 9.81
N GLY A 229 -29.52 -13.91 8.70
CA GLY A 229 -30.36 -14.36 7.59
C GLY A 229 -29.60 -15.13 6.52
N ASN A 230 -30.32 -15.50 5.46
CA ASN A 230 -29.70 -16.07 4.26
C ASN A 230 -28.86 -15.00 3.54
N LEU A 231 -27.66 -15.37 3.18
CA LEU A 231 -26.74 -14.61 2.35
C LEU A 231 -26.66 -15.28 0.97
N PHE A 232 -26.57 -14.51 -0.09
CA PHE A 232 -26.45 -15.02 -1.44
C PHE A 232 -25.09 -14.62 -2.03
N HIS A 233 -24.33 -15.62 -2.43
CA HIS A 233 -23.11 -15.45 -3.19
C HIS A 233 -23.40 -15.50 -4.67
N VAL A 234 -23.11 -14.43 -5.40
CA VAL A 234 -23.42 -14.26 -6.80
C VAL A 234 -22.15 -14.26 -7.65
N LEU A 235 -22.14 -15.07 -8.70
CA LEU A 235 -21.15 -15.08 -9.77
C LEU A 235 -21.74 -14.38 -11.00
N ARG A 236 -20.99 -13.46 -11.57
CA ARG A 236 -21.37 -12.79 -12.82
C ARG A 236 -21.04 -13.65 -14.04
N GLU A 237 -21.71 -13.38 -15.14
CA GLU A 237 -21.32 -13.91 -16.45
C GLU A 237 -20.02 -13.28 -16.94
N GLU A 238 -19.26 -14.04 -17.75
CA GLU A 238 -18.02 -13.57 -18.33
C GLU A 238 -18.30 -12.37 -19.25
N GLY A 239 -17.74 -11.20 -18.90
CA GLY A 239 -17.93 -9.95 -19.66
C GLY A 239 -19.05 -9.05 -19.16
N ALA A 240 -19.87 -9.46 -18.17
CA ALA A 240 -20.88 -8.59 -17.58
C ALA A 240 -20.27 -7.43 -16.78
N ASP A 241 -20.88 -6.24 -16.89
CA ASP A 241 -20.47 -5.05 -16.15
C ASP A 241 -20.92 -5.15 -14.69
N LEU A 242 -19.94 -5.27 -13.78
CA LEU A 242 -20.17 -5.42 -12.35
C LEU A 242 -20.84 -4.18 -11.73
N ASP A 243 -20.49 -2.98 -12.19
CA ASP A 243 -21.03 -1.75 -11.63
C ASP A 243 -22.51 -1.56 -12.02
N ARG A 244 -22.85 -1.91 -13.24
CA ARG A 244 -24.25 -1.92 -13.69
C ARG A 244 -25.07 -2.95 -12.91
N LEU A 245 -24.57 -4.18 -12.79
CA LEU A 245 -25.24 -5.25 -12.06
C LEU A 245 -25.46 -4.87 -10.59
N ARG A 246 -24.46 -4.26 -9.96
CA ARG A 246 -24.55 -3.74 -8.59
C ARG A 246 -25.64 -2.68 -8.45
N GLN A 247 -25.71 -1.73 -9.39
CA GLN A 247 -26.72 -0.67 -9.33
C GLN A 247 -28.15 -1.21 -9.51
N GLU A 248 -28.32 -2.20 -10.37
CA GLU A 248 -29.62 -2.87 -10.59
C GLU A 248 -30.06 -3.65 -9.35
N LEU A 249 -29.16 -4.42 -8.75
CA LEU A 249 -29.45 -5.21 -7.54
C LEU A 249 -29.69 -4.36 -6.30
N ARG A 250 -29.03 -3.21 -6.17
CA ARG A 250 -29.22 -2.30 -5.02
C ARG A 250 -30.62 -1.74 -4.85
N ARG A 251 -31.48 -1.89 -5.86
CA ARG A 251 -32.89 -1.47 -5.74
C ARG A 251 -33.68 -2.36 -4.79
N ASP A 252 -33.37 -3.65 -4.78
CA ASP A 252 -34.16 -4.67 -4.07
C ASP A 252 -33.36 -5.37 -2.96
N TYR A 253 -32.03 -5.23 -2.97
CA TYR A 253 -31.10 -5.95 -2.10
C TYR A 253 -30.04 -5.02 -1.52
N ALA A 254 -29.53 -5.36 -0.34
CA ALA A 254 -28.26 -4.80 0.13
C ALA A 254 -27.11 -5.58 -0.55
N VAL A 255 -26.35 -4.92 -1.41
CA VAL A 255 -25.32 -5.53 -2.22
C VAL A 255 -23.95 -5.06 -1.77
N VAL A 256 -23.08 -6.01 -1.45
CA VAL A 256 -21.69 -5.79 -1.12
C VAL A 256 -20.83 -6.38 -2.24
N ASP A 257 -19.94 -5.60 -2.80
CA ASP A 257 -18.92 -6.10 -3.71
C ASP A 257 -17.87 -6.86 -2.89
N ALA A 258 -17.82 -8.17 -3.06
CA ALA A 258 -16.95 -9.04 -2.29
C ALA A 258 -15.47 -8.68 -2.46
N ARG A 259 -15.07 -8.23 -3.66
CA ARG A 259 -13.69 -7.79 -3.93
C ARG A 259 -13.40 -6.39 -3.37
N SER A 260 -14.34 -5.47 -3.54
CA SER A 260 -14.15 -4.09 -3.05
C SER A 260 -14.25 -4.01 -1.53
N ALA A 261 -15.08 -4.81 -0.88
CA ALA A 261 -15.13 -4.90 0.56
C ALA A 261 -13.80 -5.40 1.15
N MET A 262 -13.15 -6.37 0.50
CA MET A 262 -11.83 -6.85 0.91
C MET A 262 -10.71 -5.85 0.68
N ILE A 263 -10.79 -5.09 -0.42
CA ILE A 263 -9.75 -4.14 -0.84
C ILE A 263 -10.00 -2.76 -0.23
N GLY A 264 -11.24 -2.43 0.05
CA GLY A 264 -11.70 -1.08 0.41
C GLY A 264 -11.75 -0.76 1.90
N GLU A 265 -11.67 -1.76 2.77
CA GLU A 265 -11.72 -1.55 4.23
C GLU A 265 -10.42 -0.94 4.80
N GLY A 266 -9.29 -1.02 4.07
CA GLY A 266 -8.02 -0.42 4.48
C GLY A 266 -7.74 0.91 3.80
N ALA A 267 -8.11 2.04 4.42
CA ALA A 267 -7.67 3.36 3.95
C ALA A 267 -6.13 3.44 3.92
N ASP A 268 -5.49 2.80 4.87
CA ASP A 268 -4.03 2.68 4.99
C ASP A 268 -3.43 1.95 3.78
N GLU A 269 -4.07 0.86 3.32
CA GLU A 269 -3.64 0.11 2.13
C GLU A 269 -3.73 0.95 0.85
N ARG A 270 -4.81 1.72 0.68
CA ARG A 270 -4.95 2.61 -0.49
C ARG A 270 -3.85 3.66 -0.52
N ALA A 271 -3.52 4.26 0.63
CA ALA A 271 -2.43 5.21 0.75
C ALA A 271 -1.07 4.57 0.41
N PHE A 272 -0.80 3.38 0.92
CA PHE A 272 0.40 2.61 0.62
C PHE A 272 0.53 2.29 -0.87
N ARG A 273 -0.51 1.76 -1.50
CA ARG A 273 -0.52 1.44 -2.94
C ARG A 273 -0.33 2.67 -3.82
N ASN A 274 -0.90 3.81 -3.45
CA ASN A 274 -0.69 5.06 -4.17
C ASN A 274 0.77 5.52 -4.02
N GLY A 275 1.36 5.40 -2.84
CA GLY A 275 2.78 5.65 -2.62
C GLY A 275 3.69 4.80 -3.52
N LEU A 276 3.41 3.49 -3.64
CA LEU A 276 4.14 2.60 -4.55
C LEU A 276 4.02 3.02 -6.02
N LYS A 277 2.83 3.41 -6.50
CA LYS A 277 2.64 3.90 -7.87
C LYS A 277 3.42 5.18 -8.15
N ILE A 278 3.46 6.11 -7.20
CA ILE A 278 4.23 7.36 -7.29
C ILE A 278 5.72 7.03 -7.37
N LEU A 279 6.21 6.15 -6.51
CA LEU A 279 7.62 5.71 -6.52
C LEU A 279 7.99 5.02 -7.84
N GLY A 280 7.09 4.19 -8.38
CA GLY A 280 7.24 3.58 -9.70
C GLY A 280 7.34 4.61 -10.82
N GLY A 281 6.49 5.63 -10.81
CA GLY A 281 6.56 6.75 -11.74
C GLY A 281 7.89 7.49 -11.67
N LEU A 282 8.39 7.73 -10.45
CA LEU A 282 9.69 8.37 -10.22
C LEU A 282 10.86 7.52 -10.76
N ALA A 283 10.80 6.20 -10.58
CA ALA A 283 11.81 5.28 -11.11
C ALA A 283 11.89 5.32 -12.64
N LEU A 284 10.73 5.36 -13.33
CA LEU A 284 10.68 5.51 -14.79
C LEU A 284 11.23 6.87 -15.26
N LEU A 285 10.89 7.96 -14.57
CA LEU A 285 11.43 9.28 -14.86
C LEU A 285 12.95 9.32 -14.72
N LEU A 286 13.48 8.67 -13.70
CA LEU A 286 14.92 8.56 -13.50
C LEU A 286 15.59 7.73 -14.60
N GLY A 287 14.98 6.62 -15.01
CA GLY A 287 15.41 5.82 -16.17
C GLY A 287 15.43 6.65 -17.46
N MET A 288 14.36 7.40 -17.73
CA MET A 288 14.27 8.35 -18.84
C MET A 288 15.42 9.37 -18.82
N PHE A 289 15.73 9.88 -17.63
CA PHE A 289 16.81 10.86 -17.46
C PHE A 289 18.20 10.28 -17.78
N VAL A 290 18.47 9.02 -17.37
CA VAL A 290 19.72 8.31 -17.73
C VAL A 290 19.83 8.12 -19.24
N VAL A 291 18.72 7.80 -19.92
CA VAL A 291 18.65 7.71 -21.39
C VAL A 291 18.95 9.05 -22.03
N PHE A 292 18.28 10.10 -21.59
CA PHE A 292 18.49 11.48 -22.07
C PHE A 292 19.97 11.88 -21.96
N GLN A 293 20.59 11.67 -20.80
CA GLN A 293 22.00 11.95 -20.59
C GLN A 293 22.88 11.20 -21.60
N THR A 294 22.65 9.89 -21.72
CA THR A 294 23.50 9.03 -22.57
C THR A 294 23.38 9.38 -24.04
N LEU A 295 22.16 9.59 -24.52
CA LEU A 295 21.90 9.91 -25.93
C LEU A 295 22.37 11.33 -26.29
N SER A 296 22.18 12.31 -25.39
CA SER A 296 22.73 13.67 -25.56
C SER A 296 24.24 13.65 -25.76
N HIS A 297 24.94 12.91 -24.91
CA HIS A 297 26.39 12.77 -25.04
C HIS A 297 26.82 11.94 -26.26
N SER A 298 26.05 10.91 -26.61
CA SER A 298 26.28 10.14 -27.84
C SER A 298 26.18 11.02 -29.09
N LEU A 299 25.24 11.96 -29.10
CA LEU A 299 25.10 12.95 -30.19
C LEU A 299 26.36 13.81 -30.32
N ILE A 300 26.79 14.41 -29.19
CA ILE A 300 27.98 15.29 -29.17
C ILE A 300 29.23 14.54 -29.65
N ALA A 301 29.43 13.31 -29.19
CA ALA A 301 30.57 12.49 -29.59
C ALA A 301 30.59 12.15 -31.10
N ARG A 302 29.42 12.15 -31.75
CA ARG A 302 29.25 11.77 -33.16
C ARG A 302 29.01 12.97 -34.08
N ILE A 303 29.07 14.20 -33.57
CA ILE A 303 28.72 15.41 -34.32
C ILE A 303 29.54 15.53 -35.64
N ARG A 304 30.85 15.17 -35.56
CA ARG A 304 31.76 15.16 -36.71
C ARG A 304 31.36 14.12 -37.78
N GLN A 305 30.99 12.90 -37.35
CA GLN A 305 30.50 11.86 -38.25
C GLN A 305 29.19 12.24 -38.92
N LEU A 306 28.29 12.88 -38.19
CA LEU A 306 27.02 13.36 -38.68
C LEU A 306 27.22 14.49 -39.70
N GLY A 307 28.19 15.37 -39.43
CA GLY A 307 28.58 16.41 -40.36
C GLY A 307 29.09 15.87 -41.69
N LEU A 308 29.95 14.88 -41.62
CA LEU A 308 30.46 14.20 -42.82
C LEU A 308 29.34 13.52 -43.62
N LEU A 309 28.42 12.86 -42.96
CA LEU A 309 27.23 12.25 -43.59
C LEU A 309 26.37 13.32 -44.28
N ARG A 310 26.17 14.48 -43.62
CA ARG A 310 25.42 15.60 -44.23
C ARG A 310 26.11 16.17 -45.43
N CYS A 311 27.44 16.32 -45.39
CA CYS A 311 28.23 16.74 -46.54
C CYS A 311 28.14 15.76 -47.73
N LEU A 312 27.93 14.47 -47.43
CA LEU A 312 27.68 13.42 -48.43
C LEU A 312 26.22 13.37 -48.91
N GLY A 313 25.39 14.39 -48.56
CA GLY A 313 24.00 14.48 -49.02
C GLY A 313 22.96 13.74 -48.18
N THR A 314 23.33 13.23 -46.99
CA THR A 314 22.35 12.55 -46.12
C THR A 314 21.35 13.54 -45.54
N GLY A 315 20.07 13.37 -45.84
CA GLY A 315 18.98 14.22 -45.34
C GLY A 315 18.74 14.09 -43.84
N THR A 316 18.14 15.15 -43.25
CA THR A 316 17.80 15.20 -41.81
C THR A 316 16.95 14.02 -41.36
N GLY A 317 16.05 13.53 -42.22
CA GLY A 317 15.19 12.36 -41.93
C GLY A 317 15.96 11.05 -41.75
N ALA A 318 17.04 10.84 -42.52
CA ALA A 318 17.87 9.66 -42.40
C ALA A 318 18.67 9.64 -41.07
N ILE A 319 19.18 10.79 -40.65
CA ILE A 319 19.85 10.96 -39.36
C ILE A 319 18.87 10.71 -38.21
N THR A 320 17.66 11.27 -38.30
CA THR A 320 16.58 11.04 -37.33
C THR A 320 16.26 9.56 -37.19
N ARG A 321 16.15 8.81 -38.31
CA ARG A 321 15.89 7.37 -38.30
C ARG A 321 17.00 6.57 -37.61
N ILE A 322 18.27 6.92 -37.83
CA ILE A 322 19.40 6.24 -37.16
C ILE A 322 19.34 6.39 -35.66
N PHE A 323 19.08 7.62 -35.14
CA PHE A 323 18.98 7.86 -33.71
C PHE A 323 17.72 7.26 -33.09
N LEU A 324 16.60 7.33 -33.79
CA LEU A 324 15.35 6.72 -33.34
C LEU A 324 15.48 5.19 -33.27
N PHE A 325 16.14 4.58 -34.26
CA PHE A 325 16.40 3.14 -34.26
C PHE A 325 17.36 2.73 -33.14
N ASP A 326 18.40 3.54 -32.85
CA ASP A 326 19.32 3.31 -31.73
C ASP A 326 18.56 3.37 -30.37
N ALA A 327 17.74 4.39 -30.18
CA ALA A 327 16.89 4.55 -28.98
C ALA A 327 15.84 3.43 -28.86
N LEU A 328 15.22 3.03 -29.97
CA LEU A 328 14.23 1.94 -29.99
C LEU A 328 14.88 0.61 -29.59
N MET A 329 16.05 0.29 -30.15
CA MET A 329 16.78 -0.94 -29.81
C MET A 329 17.19 -0.96 -28.35
N LEU A 330 17.73 0.14 -27.83
CA LEU A 330 18.08 0.28 -26.40
C LEU A 330 16.84 0.16 -25.51
N GLY A 331 15.73 0.78 -25.91
CA GLY A 331 14.46 0.72 -25.17
C GLY A 331 13.89 -0.71 -25.11
N VAL A 332 13.84 -1.39 -26.26
CA VAL A 332 13.30 -2.76 -26.31
C VAL A 332 14.18 -3.72 -25.50
N ILE A 333 15.50 -3.73 -25.75
CA ILE A 333 16.41 -4.63 -25.04
C ILE A 333 16.44 -4.30 -23.54
N GLY A 334 16.51 -3.01 -23.19
CA GLY A 334 16.49 -2.56 -21.80
C GLY A 334 15.19 -2.93 -21.08
N SER A 335 14.04 -2.77 -21.73
CA SER A 335 12.73 -3.15 -21.15
C SER A 335 12.59 -4.66 -20.97
N VAL A 336 13.04 -5.48 -21.93
CA VAL A 336 13.03 -6.95 -21.80
C VAL A 336 13.92 -7.40 -20.64
N ILE A 337 15.15 -6.90 -20.57
CA ILE A 337 16.05 -7.18 -19.43
C ILE A 337 15.41 -6.69 -18.13
N GLY A 338 14.80 -5.50 -18.13
CA GLY A 338 14.12 -4.93 -16.98
C GLY A 338 12.95 -5.77 -16.49
N VAL A 339 12.11 -6.30 -17.38
CA VAL A 339 11.04 -7.22 -17.02
C VAL A 339 11.59 -8.47 -16.33
N VAL A 340 12.61 -9.12 -16.93
CA VAL A 340 13.22 -10.32 -16.33
C VAL A 340 13.82 -9.99 -14.95
N MET A 341 14.58 -8.90 -14.83
CA MET A 341 15.14 -8.47 -13.56
C MET A 341 14.05 -8.12 -12.53
N GLY A 342 12.96 -7.48 -12.97
CA GLY A 342 11.84 -7.11 -12.11
C GLY A 342 11.09 -8.33 -11.58
N LEU A 343 10.87 -9.33 -12.41
CA LEU A 343 10.28 -10.61 -11.97
C LEU A 343 11.20 -11.35 -10.98
N LEU A 344 12.50 -11.38 -11.22
CA LEU A 344 13.47 -11.97 -10.29
C LEU A 344 13.53 -11.20 -8.98
N LEU A 345 13.47 -9.87 -9.03
CA LEU A 345 13.40 -9.02 -7.84
C LEU A 345 12.12 -9.26 -7.05
N ALA A 346 10.97 -9.38 -7.71
CA ALA A 346 9.70 -9.69 -7.08
C ALA A 346 9.72 -11.07 -6.40
N LEU A 347 10.26 -12.10 -7.07
CA LEU A 347 10.46 -13.42 -6.50
C LEU A 347 11.36 -13.39 -5.26
N TRP A 348 12.45 -12.64 -5.32
CA TRP A 348 13.37 -12.48 -4.20
C TRP A 348 12.71 -11.76 -3.02
N LEU A 349 11.97 -10.65 -3.27
CA LEU A 349 11.21 -9.93 -2.25
C LEU A 349 10.15 -10.81 -1.60
N GLN A 350 9.45 -11.62 -2.41
CA GLN A 350 8.47 -12.56 -1.89
C GLN A 350 9.13 -13.64 -1.02
N SER A 351 10.31 -14.15 -1.41
CA SER A 351 11.05 -15.14 -0.62
C SER A 351 11.49 -14.61 0.75
N MET A 352 11.77 -13.30 0.84
CA MET A 352 12.09 -12.62 2.10
C MET A 352 10.85 -12.32 2.96
N ARG A 353 9.65 -12.64 2.47
CA ARG A 353 8.36 -12.34 3.14
C ARG A 353 8.20 -10.85 3.45
N VAL A 354 8.76 -10.01 2.61
CA VAL A 354 8.58 -8.55 2.63
C VAL A 354 7.24 -8.27 1.96
N SER A 355 6.17 -8.30 2.73
CA SER A 355 4.84 -7.84 2.28
C SER A 355 4.28 -6.95 3.36
N SER A 356 3.80 -5.81 2.97
CA SER A 356 3.14 -4.82 3.78
C SER A 356 1.89 -5.33 4.51
N LEU A 357 1.32 -6.41 4.02
CA LEU A 357 0.07 -6.95 4.51
C LEU A 357 0.29 -8.32 5.15
N GLY A 358 1.27 -8.42 6.04
CA GLY A 358 1.71 -9.63 6.75
C GLY A 358 0.67 -10.39 7.57
N LEU A 359 -0.55 -10.44 7.08
CA LEU A 359 -1.68 -11.16 7.64
C LEU A 359 -1.68 -12.63 7.22
N GLY A 360 -0.64 -13.34 7.55
CA GLY A 360 -0.69 -14.79 7.40
C GLY A 360 0.64 -15.42 7.01
N LYS A 361 0.89 -16.61 7.55
CA LYS A 361 2.06 -17.44 7.23
C LYS A 361 1.96 -18.09 5.86
N GLU A 362 0.82 -17.99 5.19
CA GLU A 362 0.54 -18.62 3.90
C GLU A 362 0.52 -17.56 2.81
N TRP A 363 1.48 -17.67 1.89
CA TRP A 363 1.54 -16.86 0.69
C TRP A 363 0.71 -17.50 -0.41
N ALA A 364 -0.03 -16.68 -1.16
CA ALA A 364 -0.57 -17.12 -2.43
C ALA A 364 0.54 -17.63 -3.34
N THR A 365 0.22 -18.54 -4.23
CA THR A 365 1.11 -18.92 -5.31
C THR A 365 1.55 -17.68 -6.08
N PHE A 366 2.84 -17.60 -6.42
CA PHE A 366 3.36 -16.47 -7.18
C PHE A 366 2.65 -16.38 -8.53
N ASP A 367 1.89 -15.31 -8.70
CA ASP A 367 1.16 -15.02 -9.93
C ASP A 367 1.72 -13.78 -10.62
N ILE A 368 1.77 -13.83 -11.96
CA ILE A 368 2.33 -12.75 -12.78
C ILE A 368 1.18 -12.01 -13.47
N PRO A 369 0.91 -10.76 -13.09
CA PRO A 369 -0.08 -9.94 -13.76
C PRO A 369 0.46 -9.47 -15.12
N TRP A 370 0.30 -10.28 -16.16
CA TRP A 370 0.90 -10.03 -17.47
C TRP A 370 0.53 -8.68 -18.09
N PHE A 371 -0.71 -8.22 -17.89
CA PHE A 371 -1.13 -6.93 -18.44
C PHE A 371 -0.34 -5.74 -17.83
N PRO A 372 -0.26 -5.55 -16.50
CA PRO A 372 0.61 -4.54 -15.90
C PRO A 372 2.09 -4.68 -16.27
N VAL A 373 2.60 -5.90 -16.36
CA VAL A 373 4.01 -6.17 -16.73
C VAL A 373 4.29 -5.71 -18.16
N LEU A 374 3.45 -6.08 -19.12
CA LEU A 374 3.58 -5.66 -20.53
C LEU A 374 3.36 -4.15 -20.69
N TRP A 375 2.39 -3.58 -19.96
CA TRP A 375 2.17 -2.14 -19.92
C TRP A 375 3.40 -1.39 -19.42
N THR A 376 4.04 -1.88 -18.36
CA THR A 376 5.28 -1.30 -17.83
C THR A 376 6.43 -1.38 -18.84
N ALA A 377 6.57 -2.50 -19.53
CA ALA A 377 7.56 -2.62 -20.60
C ALA A 377 7.29 -1.59 -21.73
N GLY A 378 6.03 -1.40 -22.09
CA GLY A 378 5.60 -0.37 -23.04
C GLY A 378 5.91 1.05 -22.55
N LEU A 379 5.65 1.35 -21.29
CA LEU A 379 6.02 2.62 -20.65
C LEU A 379 7.54 2.83 -20.65
N GLY A 380 8.33 1.80 -20.32
CA GLY A 380 9.80 1.86 -20.38
C GLY A 380 10.31 2.24 -21.77
N LEU A 381 9.73 1.63 -22.80
CA LEU A 381 10.00 2.00 -24.20
C LEU A 381 9.59 3.45 -24.51
N LEU A 382 8.39 3.87 -24.11
CA LEU A 382 7.89 5.22 -24.30
C LEU A 382 8.80 6.26 -23.63
N PHE A 383 9.17 6.04 -22.38
CA PHE A 383 10.07 6.93 -21.64
C PHE A 383 11.48 6.96 -22.26
N THR A 384 11.96 5.84 -22.81
CA THR A 384 13.24 5.80 -23.55
C THR A 384 13.18 6.66 -24.80
N LEU A 385 12.09 6.58 -25.56
CA LEU A 385 11.88 7.41 -26.76
C LEU A 385 11.69 8.89 -26.39
N ALA A 386 10.98 9.19 -25.31
CA ALA A 386 10.81 10.56 -24.80
C ALA A 386 12.17 11.15 -24.36
N GLY A 387 13.00 10.37 -23.67
CA GLY A 387 14.38 10.78 -23.31
C GLY A 387 15.26 11.05 -24.51
N ALA A 388 15.03 10.34 -25.63
CA ALA A 388 15.73 10.53 -26.89
C ALA A 388 15.24 11.75 -27.68
N MET A 389 14.04 12.25 -27.42
CA MET A 389 13.39 13.30 -28.24
C MET A 389 14.20 14.61 -28.28
N PHE A 390 14.65 15.08 -27.13
CA PHE A 390 15.42 16.33 -27.04
C PHE A 390 16.77 16.27 -27.80
N PRO A 391 17.62 15.23 -27.59
CA PRO A 391 18.83 15.05 -28.40
C PRO A 391 18.53 14.97 -29.91
N LEU A 392 17.41 14.31 -30.24
CA LEU A 392 17.00 14.15 -31.64
C LEU A 392 16.59 15.49 -32.29
N MET A 393 15.82 16.31 -31.56
CA MET A 393 15.45 17.67 -32.03
C MET A 393 16.70 18.52 -32.26
N ARG A 394 17.66 18.45 -31.34
CA ARG A 394 18.94 19.15 -31.45
C ARG A 394 19.77 18.67 -32.66
N ALA A 395 19.79 17.36 -32.94
CA ALA A 395 20.47 16.79 -34.10
C ALA A 395 19.95 17.33 -35.42
N ARG A 396 18.66 17.70 -35.49
CA ARG A 396 18.02 18.28 -36.69
C ARG A 396 18.46 19.71 -36.96
N THR A 397 18.78 20.51 -35.96
CA THR A 397 19.14 21.93 -36.08
C THR A 397 20.61 22.19 -36.42
N ILE A 398 21.49 21.20 -36.28
CA ILE A 398 22.94 21.33 -36.52
C ILE A 398 23.18 21.46 -38.03
N SER A 399 23.81 22.57 -38.48
CA SER A 399 24.15 22.79 -39.87
C SER A 399 25.48 22.11 -40.25
N ALA A 400 25.64 21.67 -41.52
CA ALA A 400 26.90 21.11 -42.00
C ALA A 400 28.04 22.13 -41.93
N LEU A 401 27.73 23.40 -42.15
CA LEU A 401 28.70 24.50 -42.13
C LEU A 401 29.26 24.76 -40.74
N ASP A 402 28.41 24.66 -39.68
CA ASP A 402 28.82 24.85 -38.29
C ASP A 402 29.79 23.76 -37.87
N ILE A 403 29.59 22.54 -38.36
CA ILE A 403 30.46 21.39 -38.06
C ILE A 403 31.82 21.52 -38.75
N LEU A 404 31.88 22.05 -39.97
CA LEU A 404 33.11 22.28 -40.70
C LEU A 404 33.91 23.46 -40.13
N ARG A 405 33.22 24.51 -39.67
CA ARG A 405 33.83 25.66 -38.97
C ARG A 405 34.33 25.31 -37.57
N ALA A 406 33.80 24.26 -37.00
CA ALA A 406 34.13 23.77 -35.63
C ALA A 406 35.58 23.26 -35.44
N ARG A 407 36.53 23.56 -36.35
CA ARG A 407 37.98 23.29 -36.11
C ARG A 407 38.54 23.97 -34.86
N GLY A 408 37.78 24.93 -34.27
CA GLY A 408 38.13 25.64 -33.03
C GLY A 408 37.09 25.52 -31.90
N LEU A 409 35.95 24.91 -32.12
CA LEU A 409 34.99 24.65 -31.07
C LEU A 409 35.44 23.38 -30.33
N ALA A 410 36.33 23.56 -29.36
CA ALA A 410 36.46 22.58 -28.27
C ALA A 410 35.05 22.22 -27.81
N PRO A 411 34.79 20.93 -27.44
CA PRO A 411 33.49 20.51 -26.94
C PRO A 411 33.18 21.12 -25.56
N GLY A 412 33.23 22.41 -25.44
CA GLY A 412 33.13 23.23 -24.27
C GLY A 412 32.29 24.49 -24.39
N ASN A 413 31.98 24.93 -25.64
CA ASN A 413 31.00 25.98 -25.82
C ASN A 413 29.64 25.33 -26.03
N ASP A 414 29.09 24.78 -24.93
CA ASP A 414 27.69 24.46 -24.80
C ASP A 414 26.90 25.77 -24.62
N ASP A 415 26.80 26.55 -25.71
CA ASP A 415 25.77 27.55 -25.88
C ASP A 415 24.37 26.91 -26.00
N GLY A 416 24.31 25.63 -25.70
CA GLY A 416 23.15 24.77 -25.84
C GLY A 416 22.11 24.82 -24.74
N VAL A 417 22.23 25.73 -23.80
CA VAL A 417 21.19 26.00 -22.81
C VAL A 417 20.89 27.51 -22.75
N ASP A 418 20.95 28.18 -23.86
CA ASP A 418 20.46 29.57 -23.94
C ASP A 418 18.94 29.66 -23.66
N LEU A 419 18.20 28.56 -23.77
CA LEU A 419 16.82 28.44 -23.23
C LEU A 419 16.75 28.60 -21.73
N MET A 420 17.85 28.39 -20.98
CA MET A 420 17.90 28.50 -19.52
C MET A 420 18.76 29.67 -19.00
N LYS A 421 19.24 30.54 -19.84
CA LYS A 421 20.02 31.73 -19.43
C LYS A 421 19.19 32.92 -18.97
N GLY A 422 17.84 32.85 -19.08
CA GLY A 422 16.98 33.93 -18.63
C GLY A 422 16.81 33.96 -17.13
N VAL A 423 16.90 35.14 -16.54
CA VAL A 423 16.55 35.42 -15.11
C VAL A 423 15.19 34.84 -14.73
N HIS A 424 14.34 34.53 -15.69
CA HIS A 424 12.96 34.05 -15.48
C HIS A 424 12.83 32.55 -15.23
N VAL A 425 13.84 31.73 -15.51
CA VAL A 425 13.72 30.24 -15.32
C VAL A 425 13.69 29.86 -13.84
N TRP A 426 14.53 30.49 -13.02
CA TRP A 426 14.49 30.24 -11.58
C TRP A 426 13.21 30.82 -10.92
N MET A 427 12.70 31.95 -11.42
CA MET A 427 11.43 32.52 -10.97
C MET A 427 10.27 31.59 -11.34
N PHE A 428 10.28 31.03 -12.57
CA PHE A 428 9.30 30.02 -12.97
C PHE A 428 9.43 28.74 -12.14
N GLY A 429 10.65 28.33 -11.80
CA GLY A 429 10.90 27.22 -10.87
C GLY A 429 10.32 27.47 -9.48
N LEU A 430 10.49 28.68 -8.93
CA LEU A 430 9.86 29.06 -7.66
C LEU A 430 8.34 29.15 -7.76
N LEU A 431 7.80 29.64 -8.88
CA LEU A 431 6.36 29.67 -9.11
C LEU A 431 5.76 28.25 -9.18
N VAL A 432 6.45 27.33 -9.88
CA VAL A 432 6.06 25.91 -9.95
C VAL A 432 6.10 25.25 -8.56
N LEU A 433 7.03 25.66 -7.68
CA LEU A 433 7.09 25.19 -6.29
C LEU A 433 6.01 25.82 -5.39
N ALA A 434 5.63 27.06 -5.64
CA ALA A 434 4.68 27.78 -4.80
C ALA A 434 3.21 27.32 -5.05
N LEU A 435 2.86 27.02 -6.31
CA LEU A 435 1.50 26.63 -6.71
C LEU A 435 0.97 25.40 -5.98
N PRO A 436 1.70 24.25 -5.94
CA PRO A 436 1.25 23.08 -5.22
C PRO A 436 1.08 23.31 -3.72
N LEU A 437 1.99 24.07 -3.10
CA LEU A 437 1.94 24.38 -1.67
C LEU A 437 0.78 25.34 -1.34
N ALA A 438 0.53 26.35 -2.17
CA ALA A 438 -0.60 27.24 -2.02
C ALA A 438 -1.93 26.48 -2.18
N TYR A 439 -2.00 25.58 -3.15
CA TYR A 439 -3.18 24.76 -3.35
C TYR A 439 -3.49 23.87 -2.14
N LEU A 440 -2.47 23.17 -1.58
CA LEU A 440 -2.62 22.33 -0.39
C LEU A 440 -3.00 23.14 0.87
N ALA A 441 -2.50 24.38 0.98
CA ALA A 441 -2.86 25.28 2.08
C ALA A 441 -4.30 25.81 1.98
N MET A 442 -4.84 25.90 0.76
CA MET A 442 -6.17 26.47 0.49
C MET A 442 -7.28 25.41 0.42
N THR A 443 -6.98 24.12 0.24
CA THR A 443 -7.99 23.07 0.15
C THR A 443 -8.34 22.53 1.52
N PRO A 444 -9.62 22.56 1.95
CA PRO A 444 -10.06 21.83 3.13
C PRO A 444 -9.82 20.34 2.91
N LEU A 445 -9.13 19.72 3.86
CA LEU A 445 -8.65 18.33 3.79
C LEU A 445 -9.75 17.29 4.00
N ALA A 446 -11.01 17.67 4.08
CA ALA A 446 -12.11 16.75 4.18
C ALA A 446 -12.37 16.10 2.82
N VAL A 447 -12.02 14.81 2.71
CA VAL A 447 -12.34 13.98 1.55
C VAL A 447 -13.74 13.42 1.73
N GLU A 448 -14.70 13.90 0.94
CA GLU A 448 -16.00 13.24 0.81
C GLU A 448 -15.84 11.93 0.03
N GLU A 449 -16.63 10.92 0.37
CA GLU A 449 -16.69 9.67 -0.39
C GLU A 449 -16.85 9.93 -1.89
N GLY A 450 -15.99 9.29 -2.71
CA GLY A 450 -15.99 9.45 -4.17
C GLY A 450 -15.07 10.54 -4.73
N LYS A 451 -14.46 11.39 -3.89
CA LYS A 451 -13.50 12.42 -4.36
C LYS A 451 -12.03 12.02 -4.22
N GLU A 452 -11.75 10.78 -3.76
CA GLU A 452 -10.39 10.28 -3.54
C GLU A 452 -9.49 10.39 -4.77
N THR A 453 -10.02 10.06 -5.95
CA THR A 453 -9.27 10.16 -7.21
C THR A 453 -8.80 11.59 -7.48
N ARG A 454 -9.62 12.59 -7.16
CA ARG A 454 -9.27 14.00 -7.32
C ARG A 454 -8.15 14.40 -6.38
N MET A 455 -8.19 13.96 -5.14
CA MET A 455 -7.13 14.25 -4.16
C MET A 455 -5.81 13.62 -4.56
N VAL A 456 -5.81 12.34 -4.98
CA VAL A 456 -4.62 11.66 -5.50
C VAL A 456 -4.03 12.36 -6.72
N LEU A 457 -4.86 12.84 -7.64
CA LEU A 457 -4.39 13.61 -8.80
C LEU A 457 -3.76 14.95 -8.40
N LEU A 458 -4.30 15.61 -7.38
CA LEU A 458 -3.76 16.87 -6.86
C LEU A 458 -2.45 16.67 -6.11
N GLU A 459 -2.35 15.61 -5.32
CA GLU A 459 -1.11 15.21 -4.65
C GLU A 459 -0.02 14.88 -5.69
N LEU A 460 -0.36 14.11 -6.72
CA LEU A 460 0.53 13.81 -7.82
C LEU A 460 0.97 15.08 -8.55
N ALA A 461 0.07 16.03 -8.80
CA ALA A 461 0.41 17.32 -9.43
C ALA A 461 1.32 18.16 -8.53
N ALA A 462 1.09 18.17 -7.21
CA ALA A 462 1.96 18.85 -6.25
C ALA A 462 3.37 18.23 -6.22
N MET A 463 3.46 16.91 -6.20
CA MET A 463 4.73 16.19 -6.27
C MET A 463 5.48 16.46 -7.58
N LEU A 464 4.80 16.39 -8.73
CA LEU A 464 5.38 16.73 -10.02
C LEU A 464 5.84 18.18 -10.06
N GLY A 465 5.12 19.09 -9.42
CA GLY A 465 5.51 20.48 -9.24
C GLY A 465 6.79 20.63 -8.43
N LEU A 466 6.93 19.90 -7.31
CA LEU A 466 8.14 19.91 -6.49
C LEU A 466 9.35 19.35 -7.24
N PHE A 467 9.21 18.21 -7.90
CA PHE A 467 10.29 17.63 -8.71
C PHE A 467 10.64 18.48 -9.93
N GLY A 468 9.64 19.06 -10.59
CA GLY A 468 9.83 20.03 -11.69
C GLY A 468 10.53 21.29 -11.20
N GLY A 469 10.20 21.78 -10.01
CA GLY A 469 10.89 22.89 -9.35
C GLY A 469 12.37 22.59 -9.10
N VAL A 470 12.72 21.41 -8.62
CA VAL A 470 14.13 20.95 -8.50
C VAL A 470 14.82 21.01 -9.85
N LEU A 471 14.19 20.48 -10.90
CA LEU A 471 14.75 20.46 -12.25
C LEU A 471 15.05 21.88 -12.76
N LEU A 472 14.15 22.84 -12.52
CA LEU A 472 14.29 24.22 -12.96
C LEU A 472 15.27 25.03 -12.09
N LEU A 473 15.38 24.72 -10.80
CA LEU A 473 16.28 25.40 -9.88
C LEU A 473 17.74 24.89 -9.95
N ALA A 474 17.93 23.62 -10.28
CA ALA A 474 19.26 22.99 -10.26
C ALA A 474 20.31 23.74 -11.10
N PRO A 475 20.05 24.27 -12.33
CA PRO A 475 21.05 25.03 -13.07
C PRO A 475 21.51 26.29 -12.35
N SER A 476 20.57 27.03 -11.78
CA SER A 476 20.87 28.25 -11.02
C SER A 476 21.65 27.96 -9.74
N MET A 477 21.25 26.91 -9.02
CA MET A 477 21.93 26.46 -7.82
C MET A 477 23.33 25.92 -8.12
N THR A 478 23.51 25.20 -9.24
CA THR A 478 24.82 24.70 -9.67
C THR A 478 25.80 25.85 -9.92
N THR A 479 25.35 26.95 -10.50
CA THR A 479 26.19 28.12 -10.79
C THR A 479 26.46 28.95 -9.53
N LEU A 480 25.48 29.12 -8.65
CA LEU A 480 25.55 29.94 -7.43
C LEU A 480 26.32 29.19 -6.34
N LEU A 481 25.82 28.03 -5.91
CA LEU A 481 26.38 27.26 -4.79
C LEU A 481 27.65 26.51 -5.21
N GLY A 482 27.80 26.10 -6.47
CA GLY A 482 28.96 25.35 -6.92
C GLY A 482 30.27 26.10 -6.67
N ARG A 483 30.31 27.42 -6.85
CA ARG A 483 31.50 28.24 -6.55
C ARG A 483 31.71 28.40 -5.05
N LEU A 484 30.67 28.58 -4.27
CA LEU A 484 30.76 28.70 -2.82
C LEU A 484 31.31 27.39 -2.20
N LEU A 485 30.75 26.27 -2.65
CA LEU A 485 31.15 24.95 -2.16
C LEU A 485 32.55 24.48 -2.60
N LEU A 486 33.16 25.15 -3.58
CA LEU A 486 34.57 24.94 -3.93
C LEU A 486 35.55 25.54 -2.90
N LEU A 487 35.17 26.53 -2.10
CA LEU A 487 36.02 27.22 -1.17
C LEU A 487 36.74 26.28 -0.17
N PRO A 488 36.08 25.32 0.48
CA PRO A 488 36.70 24.42 1.44
C PRO A 488 37.71 23.45 0.81
N PHE A 489 37.65 23.20 -0.51
CA PHE A 489 38.58 22.32 -1.20
C PHE A 489 39.87 23.02 -1.68
N ARG A 490 39.89 24.36 -1.73
CA ARG A 490 41.08 25.13 -2.18
C ARG A 490 42.35 24.83 -1.42
N PRO A 491 42.38 24.69 -0.07
CA PRO A 491 43.60 24.39 0.66
C PRO A 491 44.15 23.00 0.36
N PHE A 492 43.30 22.03 -0.03
CA PHE A 492 43.76 20.66 -0.33
C PHE A 492 44.36 20.52 -1.72
N SER A 493 43.84 21.21 -2.75
CA SER A 493 44.36 21.20 -4.10
C SER A 493 43.86 22.39 -4.92
N ALA A 494 44.59 23.49 -4.94
CA ALA A 494 44.28 24.69 -5.71
C ALA A 494 44.11 24.40 -7.21
N MET A 495 44.92 23.46 -7.75
CA MET A 495 44.84 23.09 -9.18
C MET A 495 43.60 22.28 -9.52
N ALA A 496 43.21 21.31 -8.67
CA ALA A 496 41.98 20.53 -8.88
C ALA A 496 40.73 21.41 -8.76
N THR A 497 40.68 22.31 -7.78
CA THR A 497 39.54 23.25 -7.62
C THR A 497 39.44 24.25 -8.78
N TRP A 498 40.59 24.72 -9.33
CA TRP A 498 40.57 25.56 -10.52
C TRP A 498 40.01 24.81 -11.75
N LEU A 499 40.39 23.52 -11.91
CA LEU A 499 39.84 22.70 -12.98
C LEU A 499 38.34 22.53 -12.83
N VAL A 500 37.82 22.27 -11.63
CA VAL A 500 36.37 22.12 -11.37
C VAL A 500 35.63 23.44 -11.60
N ASP A 501 36.18 24.60 -11.18
CA ASP A 501 35.56 25.91 -11.46
C ASP A 501 35.38 26.14 -12.99
N LYS A 502 36.41 25.79 -13.79
CA LYS A 502 36.27 25.82 -15.26
C LYS A 502 35.20 24.86 -15.79
N VAL A 503 35.08 23.68 -15.18
CA VAL A 503 34.00 22.70 -15.54
C VAL A 503 32.64 23.25 -15.24
N LEU A 504 32.42 23.82 -14.06
CA LEU A 504 31.17 24.46 -13.67
C LEU A 504 30.77 25.60 -14.63
N LYS A 505 31.74 26.35 -15.15
CA LYS A 505 31.51 27.43 -16.12
C LYS A 505 31.19 26.92 -17.53
N ARG A 506 31.94 25.91 -18.00
CA ARG A 506 31.87 25.44 -19.41
C ARG A 506 30.84 24.33 -19.64
N SER A 507 30.53 23.53 -18.62
CA SER A 507 29.65 22.36 -18.71
C SER A 507 28.52 22.42 -17.66
N ALA A 508 28.01 23.61 -17.37
CA ALA A 508 26.97 23.83 -16.35
C ALA A 508 25.75 22.91 -16.56
N GLY A 509 25.27 22.75 -17.78
CA GLY A 509 24.11 21.92 -18.10
C GLY A 509 24.30 20.43 -17.74
N ARG A 510 25.51 19.88 -17.92
CA ARG A 510 25.82 18.50 -17.56
C ARG A 510 25.84 18.31 -16.04
N VAL A 511 26.51 19.22 -15.33
CA VAL A 511 26.59 19.16 -13.86
C VAL A 511 25.19 19.35 -13.27
N SER A 512 24.42 20.29 -13.78
CA SER A 512 23.02 20.50 -13.37
C SER A 512 22.15 19.28 -13.59
N ALA A 513 22.32 18.57 -14.71
CA ALA A 513 21.61 17.34 -14.98
C ALA A 513 21.94 16.25 -13.94
N ALA A 514 23.21 16.10 -13.57
CA ALA A 514 23.61 15.16 -12.51
C ALA A 514 23.03 15.55 -11.14
N VAL A 515 23.03 16.86 -10.84
CA VAL A 515 22.39 17.42 -9.63
C VAL A 515 20.90 17.11 -9.62
N CYS A 516 20.17 17.33 -10.72
CA CYS A 516 18.73 17.02 -10.83
C CYS A 516 18.43 15.56 -10.50
N GLY A 517 19.14 14.63 -11.15
CA GLY A 517 18.91 13.21 -10.96
C GLY A 517 19.15 12.75 -9.52
N LEU A 518 20.28 13.18 -8.93
CA LEU A 518 20.60 12.82 -7.55
C LEU A 518 19.64 13.52 -6.56
N SER A 519 19.36 14.83 -6.75
CA SER A 519 18.43 15.57 -5.88
C SER A 519 17.03 14.95 -5.85
N ALA A 520 16.52 14.48 -6.99
CA ALA A 520 15.20 13.87 -7.06
C ALA A 520 15.11 12.61 -6.18
N VAL A 521 16.13 11.76 -6.21
CA VAL A 521 16.17 10.55 -5.38
C VAL A 521 16.32 10.89 -3.89
N LEU A 522 17.23 11.82 -3.55
CA LEU A 522 17.43 12.23 -2.16
C LEU A 522 16.19 12.90 -1.58
N LEU A 523 15.50 13.71 -2.39
CA LEU A 523 14.26 14.38 -2.00
C LEU A 523 13.16 13.35 -1.75
N ALA A 524 12.99 12.38 -2.64
CA ALA A 524 12.02 11.29 -2.46
C ALA A 524 12.31 10.49 -1.17
N LEU A 525 13.58 10.19 -0.90
CA LEU A 525 13.99 9.46 0.29
C LEU A 525 13.69 10.25 1.57
N LEU A 526 14.02 11.53 1.60
CA LEU A 526 13.72 12.39 2.77
C LEU A 526 12.21 12.59 2.97
N GLY A 527 11.44 12.77 1.89
CA GLY A 527 9.99 12.88 1.95
C GLY A 527 9.35 11.60 2.50
N LEU A 528 9.81 10.44 2.05
CA LEU A 528 9.31 9.16 2.56
C LEU A 528 9.68 8.95 4.04
N LYS A 529 10.89 9.33 4.46
CA LYS A 529 11.28 9.24 5.87
C LYS A 529 10.49 10.21 6.77
N SER A 530 10.08 11.35 6.23
CA SER A 530 9.11 12.21 6.92
C SER A 530 7.74 11.53 7.08
N LEU A 531 7.27 10.85 6.02
CA LEU A 531 6.01 10.11 6.05
C LEU A 531 6.06 8.96 7.06
N THR A 532 7.12 8.14 7.05
CA THR A 532 7.31 7.04 8.02
C THR A 532 7.32 7.57 9.46
N GLY A 533 8.14 8.59 9.74
CA GLY A 533 8.20 9.17 11.08
C GLY A 533 6.89 9.83 11.53
N SER A 534 6.08 10.33 10.58
CA SER A 534 4.75 10.86 10.89
C SER A 534 3.76 9.76 11.25
N LEU A 535 3.82 8.60 10.59
CA LEU A 535 3.00 7.44 10.96
C LEU A 535 3.42 6.83 12.29
N GLU A 536 4.72 6.70 12.54
CA GLU A 536 5.24 6.26 13.84
C GLU A 536 4.78 7.20 14.98
N ALA A 537 4.82 8.51 14.74
CA ALA A 537 4.34 9.50 15.71
C ALA A 537 2.82 9.40 15.93
N GLU A 538 2.03 9.13 14.89
CA GLU A 538 0.58 8.91 15.02
C GLU A 538 0.30 7.65 15.83
N VAL A 539 0.99 6.53 15.55
CA VAL A 539 0.86 5.29 16.32
C VAL A 539 1.23 5.52 17.79
N HIS A 540 2.27 6.28 18.06
CA HIS A 540 2.68 6.59 19.43
C HIS A 540 1.64 7.45 20.18
N VAL A 541 1.14 8.52 19.55
CA VAL A 541 0.08 9.36 20.14
C VAL A 541 -1.18 8.54 20.41
N PHE A 542 -1.56 7.68 19.44
CA PHE A 542 -2.69 6.78 19.61
C PHE A 542 -2.43 5.73 20.72
N GLY A 543 -1.20 5.23 20.81
CA GLY A 543 -0.77 4.30 21.87
C GLY A 543 -0.89 4.91 23.27
N GLU A 544 -0.44 6.17 23.45
CA GLU A 544 -0.56 6.88 24.73
C GLU A 544 -2.03 7.15 25.10
N ASP A 545 -2.86 7.55 24.13
CA ASP A 545 -4.25 7.94 24.40
C ASP A 545 -5.18 6.74 24.60
N ALA A 546 -5.05 5.70 23.74
CA ALA A 546 -6.02 4.62 23.63
C ALA A 546 -5.53 3.27 24.18
N LEU A 547 -4.22 3.01 24.16
CA LEU A 547 -3.65 1.68 24.47
C LEU A 547 -2.91 1.64 25.82
N ARG A 548 -2.60 2.77 26.41
CA ARG A 548 -1.87 2.81 27.67
C ARG A 548 -2.65 2.11 28.79
N ASN A 549 -2.00 1.13 29.43
CA ASN A 549 -2.58 0.35 30.55
C ASN A 549 -3.93 -0.32 30.22
N VAL A 550 -4.05 -0.82 29.00
CA VAL A 550 -5.26 -1.52 28.55
C VAL A 550 -4.98 -3.01 28.37
N LEU A 551 -5.92 -3.84 28.77
CA LEU A 551 -5.95 -5.28 28.56
C LEU A 551 -7.21 -5.66 27.77
N PHE A 552 -7.03 -6.16 26.55
CA PHE A 552 -8.10 -6.68 25.69
C PHE A 552 -8.26 -8.17 25.96
N LEU A 553 -9.48 -8.57 26.27
CA LEU A 553 -9.85 -9.95 26.56
C LEU A 553 -10.95 -10.41 25.61
N GLN A 554 -10.78 -11.57 25.00
CA GLN A 554 -11.83 -12.28 24.30
C GLN A 554 -12.16 -13.55 25.08
N CYS A 555 -13.43 -13.74 25.38
CA CYS A 555 -13.94 -14.84 26.16
C CYS A 555 -15.14 -15.50 25.48
N GLU A 556 -15.56 -16.65 26.02
CA GLU A 556 -16.85 -17.22 25.65
C GLU A 556 -18.00 -16.25 26.00
N PRO A 557 -19.14 -16.34 25.29
CA PRO A 557 -20.27 -15.47 25.51
C PRO A 557 -20.67 -15.39 26.98
N THR A 558 -20.64 -14.21 27.56
CA THR A 558 -21.01 -13.94 28.96
C THR A 558 -21.92 -12.73 29.07
N THR A 559 -22.36 -12.36 30.27
CA THR A 559 -23.20 -11.19 30.54
C THR A 559 -22.33 -9.98 30.90
N ALA A 560 -22.80 -8.77 30.60
CA ALA A 560 -22.14 -7.55 31.05
C ALA A 560 -21.97 -7.49 32.56
N GLN A 561 -22.96 -8.03 33.32
CA GLN A 561 -22.89 -8.09 34.77
C GLN A 561 -21.73 -8.97 35.26
N THR A 562 -21.48 -10.11 34.62
CA THR A 562 -20.33 -10.98 34.94
C THR A 562 -19.02 -10.25 34.65
N ALA A 563 -18.92 -9.56 33.49
CA ALA A 563 -17.73 -8.80 33.14
C ALA A 563 -17.48 -7.65 34.14
N GLN A 564 -18.55 -6.98 34.63
CA GLN A 564 -18.44 -5.87 35.59
C GLN A 564 -17.90 -6.33 36.97
N GLN A 565 -17.97 -7.62 37.30
CA GLN A 565 -17.35 -8.13 38.52
C GLN A 565 -15.83 -7.90 38.54
N LEU A 566 -15.22 -7.78 37.39
CA LEU A 566 -13.78 -7.43 37.27
C LEU A 566 -13.46 -6.01 37.77
N ALA A 567 -14.44 -5.13 37.86
CA ALA A 567 -14.23 -3.78 38.42
C ALA A 567 -13.85 -3.79 39.91
N SER A 568 -14.11 -4.92 40.62
CA SER A 568 -13.70 -5.06 42.01
C SER A 568 -12.29 -5.60 42.22
N VAL A 569 -11.59 -5.94 41.14
CA VAL A 569 -10.22 -6.47 41.17
C VAL A 569 -9.24 -5.29 41.36
N GLU A 570 -8.32 -5.47 42.28
CA GLU A 570 -7.29 -4.46 42.58
C GLU A 570 -6.47 -4.13 41.30
N GLY A 571 -6.28 -2.82 41.02
CA GLY A 571 -5.61 -2.35 39.82
C GLY A 571 -6.50 -2.23 38.58
N VAL A 572 -7.76 -2.62 38.62
CA VAL A 572 -8.71 -2.40 37.52
C VAL A 572 -9.43 -1.07 37.73
N ARG A 573 -9.16 -0.13 36.84
CA ARG A 573 -9.77 1.21 36.85
C ARG A 573 -11.16 1.22 36.25
N GLN A 574 -11.34 0.49 35.14
CA GLN A 574 -12.59 0.43 34.39
C GLN A 574 -12.73 -0.88 33.61
N VAL A 575 -13.94 -1.31 33.43
CA VAL A 575 -14.33 -2.47 32.63
C VAL A 575 -15.27 -2.02 31.51
N ASP A 576 -14.84 -2.11 30.26
CA ASP A 576 -15.67 -1.86 29.09
C ASP A 576 -16.14 -3.21 28.53
N ALA A 577 -17.41 -3.51 28.77
CA ALA A 577 -18.06 -4.70 28.26
C ALA A 577 -18.94 -4.31 27.06
N PHE A 578 -18.61 -4.82 25.88
CA PHE A 578 -19.36 -4.52 24.65
C PHE A 578 -20.48 -5.52 24.45
N GLU A 579 -21.71 -5.01 24.46
CA GLU A 579 -22.95 -5.76 24.28
C GLU A 579 -23.44 -5.69 22.83
N GLY A 580 -23.12 -6.71 22.05
CA GLY A 580 -23.54 -6.78 20.66
C GLY A 580 -22.76 -5.88 19.72
N GLU A 581 -22.73 -6.26 18.47
CA GLU A 581 -22.14 -5.47 17.38
C GLU A 581 -22.96 -5.59 16.11
N VAL A 582 -22.95 -4.53 15.31
CA VAL A 582 -23.60 -4.45 13.99
C VAL A 582 -22.65 -3.78 13.02
N ARG A 583 -22.50 -4.37 11.85
CA ARG A 583 -21.90 -3.68 10.71
C ARG A 583 -23.00 -3.07 9.85
N SER A 584 -23.10 -1.77 9.85
CA SER A 584 -24.07 -1.02 9.06
C SER A 584 -23.36 0.02 8.21
N THR A 585 -23.75 0.15 6.95
CA THR A 585 -23.27 1.22 6.05
C THR A 585 -21.78 1.48 6.03
N GLY A 586 -20.95 0.43 6.20
CA GLY A 586 -19.49 0.50 6.07
C GLY A 586 -18.74 0.89 7.34
N PHE A 587 -19.36 0.85 8.51
CA PHE A 587 -18.68 1.00 9.79
C PHE A 587 -19.28 0.09 10.87
N LEU A 588 -18.51 -0.15 11.93
CA LEU A 588 -18.89 -1.00 13.05
C LEU A 588 -19.61 -0.18 14.11
N ILE A 589 -20.73 -0.71 14.62
CA ILE A 589 -21.48 -0.13 15.75
C ILE A 589 -21.48 -1.13 16.89
N ARG A 590 -21.11 -0.69 18.09
CA ARG A 590 -21.12 -1.50 19.31
C ARG A 590 -22.01 -0.91 20.39
N GLY A 591 -22.60 -1.80 21.21
CA GLY A 591 -23.28 -1.42 22.43
C GLY A 591 -22.32 -1.29 23.59
N LEU A 592 -22.30 -0.15 24.28
CA LEU A 592 -21.55 0.00 25.51
C LEU A 592 -22.52 0.27 26.66
N SER A 593 -22.38 -0.49 27.75
CA SER A 593 -23.24 -0.30 28.92
C SER A 593 -23.11 1.10 29.49
N VAL A 594 -24.18 1.62 30.09
CA VAL A 594 -24.16 2.95 30.73
C VAL A 594 -23.09 3.01 31.81
N ALA A 595 -22.91 1.94 32.58
CA ALA A 595 -21.91 1.85 33.63
C ALA A 595 -20.49 2.02 33.07
N SER A 596 -20.19 1.41 31.91
CA SER A 596 -18.93 1.58 31.22
C SER A 596 -18.79 2.98 30.59
N ALA A 597 -19.86 3.49 29.99
CA ALA A 597 -19.81 4.81 29.32
C ALA A 597 -19.64 5.99 30.28
N SER A 598 -20.27 5.96 31.45
CA SER A 598 -20.22 7.01 32.46
C SER A 598 -19.23 6.79 33.60
N GLY A 599 -18.62 5.61 33.65
CA GLY A 599 -17.64 5.25 34.66
C GLY A 599 -16.34 6.05 34.56
N ARG A 600 -15.46 5.86 35.55
CA ARG A 600 -14.13 6.53 35.59
C ARG A 600 -13.30 6.13 34.35
N GLY A 601 -12.89 7.10 33.56
CA GLY A 601 -12.19 6.87 32.27
C GLY A 601 -13.11 6.61 31.08
N GLY A 602 -14.44 6.52 31.29
CA GLY A 602 -15.41 6.35 30.21
C GLY A 602 -15.56 7.59 29.33
N PRO A 603 -16.11 7.45 28.11
CA PRO A 603 -16.23 8.57 27.18
C PRO A 603 -17.18 9.68 27.68
N LEU A 604 -18.10 9.35 28.58
CA LEU A 604 -19.07 10.30 29.16
C LEU A 604 -18.72 10.74 30.58
N GLU A 605 -17.52 10.40 31.09
CA GLU A 605 -17.08 10.77 32.41
C GLU A 605 -17.21 12.29 32.66
N GLY A 606 -17.82 12.68 33.74
CA GLY A 606 -17.96 14.10 34.16
C GLY A 606 -19.06 14.90 33.46
N SER A 607 -19.76 14.35 32.46
CA SER A 607 -20.86 15.04 31.77
C SER A 607 -22.20 14.42 32.06
N GLN A 608 -22.86 14.85 33.14
CA GLN A 608 -24.20 14.37 33.51
C GLN A 608 -25.22 14.54 32.36
N THR A 609 -25.15 15.66 31.63
CA THR A 609 -26.02 15.93 30.48
C THR A 609 -25.85 14.91 29.36
N ALA A 610 -24.58 14.57 29.02
CA ALA A 610 -24.29 13.57 27.99
C ALA A 610 -24.72 12.17 28.43
N VAL A 611 -24.51 11.82 29.71
CA VAL A 611 -24.98 10.54 30.29
C VAL A 611 -26.50 10.48 30.22
N HIS A 612 -27.20 11.55 30.61
CA HIS A 612 -28.66 11.58 30.55
C HIS A 612 -29.17 11.33 29.12
N ARG A 613 -28.59 11.99 28.14
CA ARG A 613 -28.95 11.81 26.73
C ARG A 613 -28.60 10.42 26.19
N TYR A 614 -27.51 9.84 26.63
CA TYR A 614 -27.09 8.49 26.23
C TYR A 614 -28.06 7.42 26.78
N VAL A 615 -28.65 7.66 27.93
CA VAL A 615 -29.61 6.74 28.62
C VAL A 615 -31.03 6.94 28.15
N ASP A 616 -31.37 8.16 27.67
CA ASP A 616 -32.74 8.49 27.30
C ASP A 616 -33.21 7.60 26.14
N GLU A 617 -34.26 6.86 26.37
CA GLU A 617 -34.92 5.99 25.39
C GLU A 617 -35.62 6.75 24.26
N ARG A 618 -35.63 8.10 24.28
CA ARG A 618 -36.16 8.95 23.23
C ARG A 618 -35.10 9.47 22.29
N ASP A 619 -33.83 9.60 22.78
CA ASP A 619 -32.75 10.18 22.04
C ASP A 619 -31.82 9.09 21.47
N ARG A 620 -31.86 8.91 20.13
CA ARG A 620 -30.87 8.06 19.45
C ARG A 620 -29.54 8.77 19.36
N THR A 621 -28.63 8.41 20.26
CA THR A 621 -27.28 8.99 20.31
C THR A 621 -26.21 7.98 20.03
N MET A 622 -25.08 8.44 19.45
CA MET A 622 -23.88 7.63 19.29
C MET A 622 -22.63 8.43 19.61
N ILE A 623 -21.60 7.73 20.08
CA ILE A 623 -20.24 8.20 20.22
C ILE A 623 -19.47 7.65 19.02
N VAL A 624 -18.69 8.46 18.31
CA VAL A 624 -17.97 8.03 17.12
C VAL A 624 -16.47 8.20 17.31
N SER A 625 -15.67 7.27 16.73
CA SER A 625 -14.21 7.40 16.72
C SER A 625 -13.78 8.61 15.88
N LYS A 626 -12.64 9.22 16.23
CA LYS A 626 -12.06 10.36 15.47
C LYS A 626 -11.88 10.00 14.00
N ARG A 627 -11.44 8.79 13.70
CA ARG A 627 -11.26 8.31 12.35
C ARG A 627 -12.58 8.27 11.57
N LEU A 628 -13.65 7.72 12.16
CA LEU A 628 -14.97 7.68 11.52
C LEU A 628 -15.56 9.08 11.37
N ALA A 629 -15.42 9.92 12.40
CA ALA A 629 -15.88 11.31 12.38
C ALA A 629 -15.21 12.11 11.25
N LYS A 630 -13.91 11.96 11.08
CA LYS A 630 -13.14 12.61 10.01
C LYS A 630 -13.54 12.07 8.64
N ALA A 631 -13.69 10.75 8.52
CA ALA A 631 -14.06 10.06 7.29
C ALA A 631 -15.38 10.57 6.71
N ARG A 632 -16.35 10.81 7.58
CA ARG A 632 -17.73 11.18 7.23
C ARG A 632 -18.00 12.67 7.42
N ASN A 633 -17.01 13.45 7.85
CA ASN A 633 -17.14 14.86 8.23
C ASN A 633 -18.24 15.06 9.29
N TRP A 634 -18.29 14.17 10.29
CA TRP A 634 -19.23 14.25 11.39
C TRP A 634 -18.64 15.00 12.59
N GLN A 635 -19.48 15.78 13.23
CA GLN A 635 -19.16 16.52 14.46
C GLN A 635 -20.24 16.27 15.50
N ALA A 636 -19.97 16.60 16.75
CA ALA A 636 -20.99 16.55 17.78
C ALA A 636 -22.23 17.36 17.35
N GLY A 637 -23.43 16.76 17.48
CA GLY A 637 -24.69 17.30 16.99
C GLY A 637 -25.05 16.91 15.55
N THR A 638 -24.19 16.24 14.80
CA THR A 638 -24.50 15.76 13.45
C THR A 638 -25.56 14.65 13.52
N LEU A 639 -26.62 14.74 12.70
CA LEU A 639 -27.60 13.69 12.55
C LEU A 639 -27.18 12.73 11.45
N VAL A 640 -26.98 11.46 11.82
CA VAL A 640 -26.54 10.40 10.92
C VAL A 640 -27.77 9.57 10.53
N PRO A 641 -28.18 9.61 9.24
CA PRO A 641 -29.29 8.80 8.78
C PRO A 641 -28.89 7.34 8.64
N MET A 642 -29.64 6.45 9.25
CA MET A 642 -29.46 5.01 9.19
C MET A 642 -30.78 4.32 8.86
N ARG A 643 -30.75 3.02 8.68
CA ARG A 643 -31.96 2.20 8.53
C ARG A 643 -32.01 1.18 9.65
N ASP A 644 -33.17 1.01 10.25
CA ASP A 644 -33.40 -0.06 11.20
C ASP A 644 -33.49 -1.44 10.50
N LYS A 645 -33.69 -2.48 11.24
CA LYS A 645 -33.88 -3.86 10.74
C LYS A 645 -35.02 -4.02 9.72
N ASN A 646 -36.00 -3.16 9.76
CA ASN A 646 -37.20 -3.17 8.88
C ASN A 646 -37.00 -2.28 7.64
N GLY A 647 -35.82 -1.64 7.50
CA GLY A 647 -35.54 -0.68 6.44
C GLY A 647 -36.08 0.72 6.71
N THR A 648 -36.72 0.97 7.88
CA THR A 648 -37.23 2.28 8.25
C THR A 648 -36.10 3.27 8.50
N PRO A 649 -36.18 4.50 7.97
CA PRO A 649 -35.13 5.49 8.22
C PRO A 649 -35.18 5.95 9.67
N VAL A 650 -34.04 5.87 10.35
CA VAL A 650 -33.82 6.38 11.72
C VAL A 650 -32.60 7.30 11.69
N SER A 651 -32.55 8.27 12.59
CA SER A 651 -31.41 9.19 12.67
C SER A 651 -30.77 9.11 14.06
N TYR A 652 -29.47 8.94 14.08
CA TYR A 652 -28.67 8.98 15.29
C TYR A 652 -27.91 10.29 15.36
N GLU A 653 -27.94 10.93 16.53
CA GLU A 653 -27.13 12.14 16.76
C GLU A 653 -25.76 11.77 17.31
N VAL A 654 -24.72 12.34 16.74
CA VAL A 654 -23.36 12.21 17.27
C VAL A 654 -23.26 12.99 18.57
N LEU A 655 -23.18 12.29 19.69
CA LEU A 655 -23.08 12.90 21.03
C LEU A 655 -21.71 13.50 21.26
N LEU A 656 -20.65 12.75 20.94
CA LEU A 656 -19.26 13.20 21.01
C LEU A 656 -18.36 12.35 20.10
N VAL A 657 -17.13 12.84 19.87
CA VAL A 657 -16.08 12.15 19.14
C VAL A 657 -14.99 11.73 20.14
N ASP A 658 -14.74 10.42 20.25
CA ASP A 658 -13.77 9.87 21.20
C ASP A 658 -13.16 8.55 20.70
N ASP A 659 -11.86 8.39 20.89
CA ASP A 659 -11.12 7.18 20.53
C ASP A 659 -10.79 6.28 21.73
N ARG A 660 -11.03 6.75 22.96
CA ARG A 660 -10.62 6.06 24.17
C ARG A 660 -11.41 4.80 24.48
N SER A 661 -12.65 4.73 24.01
CA SER A 661 -13.55 3.60 24.27
C SER A 661 -13.94 2.93 22.96
N GLY A 662 -14.10 1.62 22.97
CA GLY A 662 -14.59 0.88 21.79
C GLY A 662 -13.52 0.44 20.81
N PHE A 663 -12.26 0.76 21.06
CA PHE A 663 -11.16 0.30 20.24
C PHE A 663 -11.04 -1.23 20.26
N ASP A 664 -10.92 -1.80 19.08
CA ASP A 664 -10.48 -3.18 18.85
C ASP A 664 -9.19 -3.13 18.04
N SER A 665 -8.30 -4.08 18.29
CA SER A 665 -7.02 -4.18 17.58
C SER A 665 -7.17 -4.23 16.05
N ASP A 666 -8.34 -4.57 15.58
CA ASP A 666 -8.59 -4.83 14.16
C ASP A 666 -9.50 -3.77 13.48
N GLU A 667 -10.13 -2.83 14.24
CA GLU A 667 -11.03 -1.82 13.67
C GLU A 667 -10.94 -0.47 14.40
N ARG A 668 -10.46 0.55 13.69
CA ARG A 668 -10.30 1.93 14.20
C ARG A 668 -11.45 2.87 13.83
N ALA A 669 -12.33 2.47 12.90
CA ALA A 669 -13.49 3.25 12.46
C ALA A 669 -14.78 2.63 13.01
N PHE A 670 -15.19 3.08 14.19
CA PHE A 670 -16.35 2.52 14.91
C PHE A 670 -17.24 3.60 15.50
N ALA A 671 -18.45 3.20 15.82
CA ALA A 671 -19.40 3.97 16.63
C ALA A 671 -19.86 3.14 17.84
N ILE A 672 -20.20 3.82 18.90
CA ILE A 672 -20.73 3.24 20.13
C ILE A 672 -22.12 3.84 20.39
N THR A 673 -23.08 3.00 20.71
CA THR A 673 -24.43 3.45 21.12
C THR A 673 -24.88 2.68 22.37
N SER A 674 -25.97 3.11 22.96
CA SER A 674 -26.58 2.40 24.07
C SER A 674 -27.07 1.02 23.59
N PRO A 675 -26.88 -0.06 24.38
CA PRO A 675 -27.39 -1.40 24.06
C PRO A 675 -28.91 -1.41 23.81
N HIS A 676 -29.66 -0.50 24.42
CA HIS A 676 -31.09 -0.32 24.16
C HIS A 676 -31.38 -0.13 22.66
N TRP A 677 -30.62 0.78 22.00
CA TRP A 677 -30.84 1.09 20.59
C TRP A 677 -30.39 -0.03 19.66
N LEU A 678 -29.35 -0.79 20.01
CA LEU A 678 -28.97 -1.98 19.26
C LEU A 678 -30.07 -3.04 19.30
N ARG A 679 -30.73 -3.19 20.44
CA ARG A 679 -31.87 -4.11 20.58
C ARG A 679 -33.07 -3.64 19.75
N LYS A 680 -33.43 -2.38 19.91
CA LYS A 680 -34.67 -1.82 19.32
C LYS A 680 -34.57 -1.68 17.80
N ASP A 681 -33.52 -1.05 17.31
CA ASP A 681 -33.41 -0.69 15.91
C ASP A 681 -32.79 -1.83 15.07
N PHE A 682 -31.84 -2.60 15.62
CA PHE A 682 -31.15 -3.67 14.89
C PHE A 682 -31.53 -5.07 15.35
N CYS A 683 -32.36 -5.19 16.38
CA CYS A 683 -32.85 -6.45 16.90
C CYS A 683 -31.75 -7.47 17.25
N ILE A 684 -30.71 -7.01 17.88
CA ILE A 684 -29.64 -7.88 18.37
C ILE A 684 -30.14 -8.57 19.64
N GLY A 685 -30.48 -9.86 19.54
CA GLY A 685 -31.02 -10.64 20.63
C GLY A 685 -29.98 -11.16 21.61
N ASP A 686 -28.80 -11.49 21.10
CA ASP A 686 -27.70 -11.99 21.91
C ASP A 686 -26.84 -10.83 22.41
N LEU A 687 -27.13 -10.36 23.61
CA LEU A 687 -26.32 -9.39 24.33
C LEU A 687 -25.12 -10.04 25.01
N ASN A 688 -24.60 -11.06 24.41
CA ASN A 688 -23.45 -11.74 24.94
C ASN A 688 -22.20 -10.89 24.74
N VAL A 689 -21.60 -10.51 25.85
CA VAL A 689 -20.28 -9.90 25.88
C VAL A 689 -19.25 -10.97 25.53
N GLN A 690 -18.50 -10.76 24.48
CA GLN A 690 -17.38 -11.61 24.09
C GLN A 690 -16.05 -10.82 24.13
N LEU A 691 -16.15 -9.51 24.03
CA LEU A 691 -15.03 -8.61 24.10
C LEU A 691 -15.14 -7.76 25.37
N VAL A 692 -14.12 -7.84 26.19
CA VAL A 692 -13.98 -7.06 27.42
C VAL A 692 -12.66 -6.31 27.38
N THR A 693 -12.71 -5.01 27.57
CA THR A 693 -11.52 -4.17 27.67
C THR A 693 -11.38 -3.70 29.11
N LEU A 694 -10.24 -4.01 29.72
CA LEU A 694 -9.90 -3.55 31.06
C LEU A 694 -8.94 -2.38 30.97
N ARG A 695 -9.25 -1.26 31.62
CA ARG A 695 -8.31 -0.15 31.84
C ARG A 695 -7.73 -0.32 33.23
N LEU A 696 -6.42 -0.26 33.32
CA LEU A 696 -5.67 -0.56 34.53
C LEU A 696 -5.06 0.72 35.13
N ASP A 697 -4.83 0.70 36.40
CA ASP A 697 -4.03 1.72 37.09
C ASP A 697 -2.54 1.55 36.71
N ASP A 698 -1.74 2.61 36.83
CA ASP A 698 -0.33 2.62 36.41
C ASP A 698 0.54 1.59 37.20
N ASP A 699 0.12 1.22 38.38
CA ASP A 699 0.80 0.26 39.29
C ASP A 699 0.16 -1.13 39.33
N ALA A 700 -0.82 -1.41 38.43
CA ALA A 700 -1.55 -2.67 38.42
C ALA A 700 -0.65 -3.86 38.03
N ASP A 701 -0.72 -4.94 38.84
CA ASP A 701 -0.06 -6.18 38.50
C ASP A 701 -0.86 -6.95 37.43
N MET A 702 -0.32 -6.95 36.22
CA MET A 702 -0.90 -7.60 35.04
C MET A 702 -1.15 -9.11 35.26
N ALA A 703 -0.34 -9.78 36.07
CA ALA A 703 -0.49 -11.22 36.36
C ALA A 703 -1.72 -11.47 37.23
N ILE A 704 -1.93 -10.63 38.23
CA ILE A 704 -3.09 -10.72 39.14
C ILE A 704 -4.37 -10.45 38.35
N VAL A 705 -4.39 -9.37 37.53
CA VAL A 705 -5.56 -9.04 36.71
C VAL A 705 -5.89 -10.14 35.71
N ARG A 706 -4.89 -10.74 35.05
CA ARG A 706 -5.12 -11.85 34.12
C ARG A 706 -5.64 -13.10 34.82
N ALA A 707 -5.14 -13.40 36.01
CA ALA A 707 -5.61 -14.54 36.82
C ALA A 707 -7.07 -14.32 37.24
N ALA A 708 -7.41 -13.14 37.71
CA ALA A 708 -8.77 -12.76 38.09
C ALA A 708 -9.72 -12.79 36.84
N ALA A 709 -9.28 -12.30 35.70
CA ALA A 709 -10.07 -12.33 34.45
C ALA A 709 -10.37 -13.80 34.05
N ARG A 710 -9.40 -14.71 34.13
CA ARG A 710 -9.59 -16.15 33.83
C ARG A 710 -10.49 -16.85 34.85
N ALA A 711 -10.52 -16.40 36.09
CA ALA A 711 -11.39 -16.94 37.12
C ALA A 711 -12.85 -16.47 36.97
N THR A 712 -13.05 -15.25 36.52
CA THR A 712 -14.37 -14.60 36.47
C THR A 712 -15.06 -14.80 35.11
N LEU A 713 -14.30 -14.69 33.98
CA LEU A 713 -14.85 -14.83 32.65
C LEU A 713 -14.76 -16.28 32.17
N PRO A 714 -15.81 -16.79 31.50
CA PRO A 714 -15.78 -18.14 30.93
C PRO A 714 -14.83 -18.20 29.74
N GLY A 715 -13.97 -19.21 29.71
CA GLY A 715 -13.18 -19.57 28.53
C GLY A 715 -12.42 -18.42 27.87
N VAL A 716 -11.57 -17.69 28.63
CA VAL A 716 -10.73 -16.63 28.04
C VAL A 716 -9.71 -17.26 27.10
N TYR A 717 -9.90 -17.12 25.81
CA TYR A 717 -9.06 -17.71 24.77
C TYR A 717 -8.04 -16.74 24.16
N ARG A 718 -8.25 -15.44 24.32
CA ARG A 718 -7.31 -14.41 23.81
C ARG A 718 -7.14 -13.28 24.83
N SER A 719 -5.90 -12.90 25.05
CA SER A 719 -5.54 -11.80 25.93
C SER A 719 -4.39 -11.01 25.29
N LYS A 720 -4.63 -9.73 24.97
CA LYS A 720 -3.62 -8.82 24.42
C LYS A 720 -3.50 -7.58 25.31
N THR A 721 -2.30 -7.13 25.58
CA THR A 721 -2.07 -5.83 26.22
C THR A 721 -2.01 -4.72 25.19
N GLY A 722 -2.34 -3.50 25.59
CA GLY A 722 -2.19 -2.33 24.72
C GLY A 722 -0.77 -2.18 24.17
N ALA A 723 0.26 -2.40 25.00
CA ALA A 723 1.65 -2.41 24.56
C ALA A 723 1.92 -3.47 23.46
N THR A 724 1.32 -4.66 23.55
CA THR A 724 1.45 -5.67 22.48
C THR A 724 0.79 -5.20 21.18
N VAL A 725 -0.32 -4.47 21.28
CA VAL A 725 -1.01 -3.92 20.11
C VAL A 725 -0.19 -2.79 19.50
N GLU A 726 0.35 -1.89 20.32
CA GLU A 726 1.24 -0.81 19.90
C GLU A 726 2.50 -1.34 19.20
N ASP A 727 3.17 -2.32 19.79
CA ASP A 727 4.31 -3.01 19.17
C ASP A 727 3.96 -3.67 17.83
N TYR A 728 2.74 -4.20 17.72
CA TYR A 728 2.27 -4.77 16.47
C TYR A 728 2.08 -3.69 15.40
N LEU A 729 1.44 -2.57 15.75
CA LEU A 729 1.25 -1.44 14.84
C LEU A 729 2.59 -0.84 14.38
N HIS A 730 3.55 -0.66 15.28
CA HIS A 730 4.90 -0.19 14.92
C HIS A 730 5.60 -1.15 13.95
N ARG A 731 5.56 -2.46 14.26
CA ARG A 731 6.16 -3.47 13.37
C ARG A 731 5.49 -3.54 12.01
N ASP A 732 4.21 -3.24 11.94
CA ASP A 732 3.47 -3.22 10.68
C ASP A 732 3.91 -2.02 9.82
N VAL A 733 4.02 -0.84 10.43
CA VAL A 733 4.59 0.35 9.77
C VAL A 733 6.02 0.07 9.27
N ASP A 734 6.90 -0.47 10.12
CA ASP A 734 8.28 -0.79 9.75
C ASP A 734 8.37 -1.73 8.55
N LYS A 735 7.54 -2.78 8.53
CA LYS A 735 7.53 -3.75 7.42
C LYS A 735 7.09 -3.12 6.10
N ASP A 736 6.07 -2.28 6.15
CA ASP A 736 5.53 -1.60 4.98
C ASP A 736 6.57 -0.67 4.39
N PHE A 737 7.27 0.08 5.23
CA PHE A 737 8.29 1.02 4.76
C PHE A 737 9.62 0.38 4.40
N TYR A 738 9.92 -0.83 4.87
CA TYR A 738 11.12 -1.57 4.44
C TYR A 738 11.16 -1.80 2.92
N LEU A 739 10.02 -2.09 2.30
CA LEU A 739 9.93 -2.23 0.85
C LEU A 739 10.26 -0.91 0.14
N PHE A 740 9.73 0.20 0.64
CA PHE A 740 10.04 1.53 0.09
C PHE A 740 11.52 1.88 0.23
N ASP A 741 12.11 1.61 1.40
CA ASP A 741 13.53 1.85 1.66
C ASP A 741 14.43 1.08 0.69
N LEU A 742 14.11 -0.19 0.45
CA LEU A 742 14.85 -1.01 -0.50
C LEU A 742 14.74 -0.46 -1.93
N LEU A 743 13.53 -0.08 -2.35
CA LEU A 743 13.31 0.49 -3.68
C LEU A 743 14.04 1.83 -3.84
N LEU A 744 14.03 2.69 -2.83
CA LEU A 744 14.79 3.95 -2.84
C LEU A 744 16.29 3.71 -2.85
N PHE A 745 16.79 2.70 -2.15
CA PHE A 745 18.18 2.30 -2.22
C PHE A 745 18.58 1.86 -3.64
N LEU A 746 17.74 1.08 -4.31
CA LEU A 746 17.95 0.71 -5.72
C LEU A 746 17.92 1.94 -6.64
N MET A 747 17.01 2.89 -6.39
CA MET A 747 16.94 4.15 -7.15
C MET A 747 18.20 5.01 -6.92
N MET A 748 18.74 5.04 -5.70
CA MET A 748 20.00 5.72 -5.42
C MET A 748 21.18 5.06 -6.18
N GLY A 749 21.19 3.72 -6.26
CA GLY A 749 22.11 2.98 -7.14
C GLY A 749 21.98 3.40 -8.60
N LEU A 750 20.72 3.52 -9.09
CA LEU A 750 20.43 3.98 -10.45
C LEU A 750 20.94 5.41 -10.71
N ALA A 751 20.73 6.33 -9.76
CA ALA A 751 21.27 7.69 -9.84
C ALA A 751 22.81 7.68 -9.86
N GLY A 752 23.43 6.80 -9.07
CA GLY A 752 24.87 6.56 -9.08
C GLY A 752 25.40 6.07 -10.42
N VAL A 753 24.69 5.14 -11.07
CA VAL A 753 24.99 4.67 -12.45
C VAL A 753 24.88 5.81 -13.45
N GLY A 754 23.84 6.65 -13.33
CA GLY A 754 23.67 7.84 -14.17
C GLY A 754 24.84 8.83 -14.01
N LEU A 755 25.25 9.09 -12.77
CA LEU A 755 26.38 9.97 -12.45
C LEU A 755 27.71 9.38 -12.97
N LEU A 756 27.95 8.09 -12.75
CA LEU A 756 29.12 7.36 -13.27
C LEU A 756 29.21 7.48 -14.80
N ASN A 757 28.10 7.27 -15.48
CA ASN A 757 28.02 7.37 -16.93
C ASN A 757 28.35 8.80 -17.40
N GLY A 758 27.72 9.80 -16.79
CA GLY A 758 27.95 11.22 -17.11
C GLY A 758 29.40 11.64 -16.89
N MET A 759 30.02 11.25 -15.75
CA MET A 759 31.41 11.56 -15.46
C MET A 759 32.39 10.81 -16.34
N THR A 760 32.11 9.54 -16.68
CA THR A 760 32.97 8.74 -17.59
C THR A 760 33.01 9.36 -18.98
N ILE A 761 31.85 9.77 -19.51
CA ILE A 761 31.77 10.43 -20.82
C ILE A 761 32.48 11.80 -20.78
N ALA A 762 32.35 12.53 -19.67
CA ALA A 762 33.06 13.80 -19.49
C ALA A 762 34.58 13.63 -19.48
N ALA A 763 35.08 12.57 -18.84
CA ALA A 763 36.52 12.25 -18.83
C ALA A 763 37.00 11.90 -20.22
N LEU A 764 36.24 11.10 -20.98
CA LEU A 764 36.57 10.75 -22.37
C LEU A 764 36.57 11.99 -23.29
N GLY A 765 35.58 12.90 -23.14
CA GLY A 765 35.52 14.14 -23.94
C GLY A 765 36.70 15.12 -23.68
N ARG A 766 37.35 15.01 -22.53
CA ARG A 766 38.46 15.89 -22.14
C ARG A 766 39.83 15.21 -22.21
N GLN A 767 39.94 14.03 -22.80
CA GLN A 767 41.20 13.25 -22.81
C GLN A 767 42.38 14.05 -23.34
N ARG A 768 42.17 14.82 -24.41
CA ARG A 768 43.19 15.65 -25.01
C ARG A 768 43.64 16.82 -24.07
N GLU A 769 42.68 17.52 -23.47
CA GLU A 769 42.98 18.58 -22.50
C GLU A 769 43.76 18.03 -21.30
N LEU A 770 43.29 16.90 -20.76
CA LEU A 770 44.00 16.22 -19.65
C LEU A 770 45.42 15.74 -20.04
N GLY A 771 45.59 15.27 -21.26
CA GLY A 771 46.90 14.89 -21.81
C GLY A 771 47.84 16.08 -21.95
N VAL A 772 47.38 17.21 -22.47
CA VAL A 772 48.16 18.45 -22.57
C VAL A 772 48.54 18.97 -21.16
N LEU A 773 47.60 19.00 -20.24
CA LEU A 773 47.86 19.42 -18.86
C LEU A 773 48.91 18.53 -18.16
N ARG A 774 48.89 17.21 -18.45
CA ARG A 774 49.95 16.30 -17.98
C ARG A 774 51.30 16.56 -18.62
N ALA A 775 51.33 16.83 -19.94
CA ALA A 775 52.55 17.19 -20.64
C ALA A 775 53.15 18.50 -20.08
N LEU A 776 52.34 19.41 -19.61
CA LEU A 776 52.76 20.64 -18.92
C LEU A 776 53.16 20.41 -17.44
N GLY A 777 53.21 19.15 -16.96
CA GLY A 777 53.75 18.83 -15.62
C GLY A 777 52.71 18.77 -14.49
N ILE A 778 51.43 18.84 -14.77
CA ILE A 778 50.39 18.73 -13.70
C ILE A 778 50.40 17.33 -13.08
N LYS A 779 50.43 17.26 -11.75
CA LYS A 779 50.46 16.02 -10.99
C LYS A 779 49.22 15.16 -11.27
N ARG A 780 49.39 13.86 -11.38
CA ARG A 780 48.31 12.88 -11.57
C ARG A 780 47.19 13.02 -10.51
N ALA A 781 47.60 13.17 -9.25
CA ALA A 781 46.67 13.33 -8.14
C ALA A 781 45.74 14.55 -8.28
N ALA A 782 46.24 15.66 -8.87
CA ALA A 782 45.38 16.85 -9.09
C ALA A 782 44.30 16.59 -10.17
N LEU A 783 44.65 15.81 -11.23
CA LEU A 783 43.68 15.43 -12.26
C LEU A 783 42.65 14.44 -11.75
N GLY A 784 43.07 13.39 -11.04
CA GLY A 784 42.15 12.44 -10.42
C GLY A 784 41.27 13.09 -9.34
N GLY A 785 41.90 13.97 -8.51
CA GLY A 785 41.21 14.74 -7.48
C GLY A 785 40.16 15.69 -8.03
N SER A 786 40.31 16.21 -9.25
CA SER A 786 39.27 17.07 -9.86
C SER A 786 37.96 16.33 -10.10
N PHE A 787 37.97 15.03 -10.45
CA PHE A 787 36.75 14.22 -10.61
C PHE A 787 36.10 13.94 -9.27
N LEU A 788 36.87 13.66 -8.22
CA LEU A 788 36.33 13.45 -6.86
C LEU A 788 35.71 14.73 -6.32
N ILE A 789 36.35 15.89 -6.53
CA ILE A 789 35.77 17.18 -6.12
C ILE A 789 34.52 17.50 -6.95
N GLU A 790 34.50 17.21 -8.27
CA GLU A 790 33.30 17.38 -9.11
C GLU A 790 32.14 16.55 -8.55
N GLY A 791 32.39 15.27 -8.19
CA GLY A 791 31.40 14.41 -7.55
C GLY A 791 30.90 14.94 -6.21
N ALA A 792 31.83 15.38 -5.35
CA ALA A 792 31.52 15.96 -4.04
C ALA A 792 30.66 17.23 -4.16
N ILE A 793 30.93 18.09 -5.16
CA ILE A 793 30.12 19.29 -5.44
C ILE A 793 28.70 18.91 -5.90
N VAL A 794 28.57 17.91 -6.78
CA VAL A 794 27.24 17.40 -7.19
C VAL A 794 26.48 16.89 -5.97
N ALA A 795 27.09 16.08 -5.10
CA ALA A 795 26.47 15.59 -3.88
C ALA A 795 26.07 16.72 -2.93
N ALA A 796 26.94 17.71 -2.73
CA ALA A 796 26.69 18.84 -1.84
C ALA A 796 25.49 19.69 -2.30
N ILE A 797 25.46 20.04 -3.60
CA ILE A 797 24.33 20.83 -4.16
C ILE A 797 23.03 20.02 -4.09
N SER A 798 23.10 18.72 -4.46
CA SER A 798 21.94 17.84 -4.39
C SER A 798 21.39 17.70 -2.97
N SER A 799 22.29 17.59 -1.98
CA SER A 799 21.91 17.53 -0.57
C SER A 799 21.26 18.81 -0.09
N VAL A 800 21.80 19.97 -0.45
CA VAL A 800 21.24 21.28 -0.07
C VAL A 800 19.82 21.44 -0.64
N LEU A 801 19.62 21.10 -1.92
CA LEU A 801 18.31 21.16 -2.56
C LEU A 801 17.30 20.19 -1.93
N SER A 802 17.75 18.96 -1.67
CA SER A 802 16.87 17.92 -1.13
C SER A 802 16.48 18.18 0.32
N VAL A 803 17.44 18.62 1.14
CA VAL A 803 17.17 19.00 2.54
C VAL A 803 16.24 20.22 2.60
N GLY A 804 16.50 21.25 1.76
CA GLY A 804 15.68 22.44 1.74
C GLY A 804 14.21 22.20 1.30
N LEU A 805 13.99 21.21 0.42
CA LEU A 805 12.67 20.87 -0.09
C LEU A 805 12.03 19.65 0.60
N SER A 806 12.74 19.01 1.55
CA SER A 806 12.24 17.81 2.24
C SER A 806 11.00 18.10 3.08
N TYR A 807 10.97 19.22 3.78
CA TYR A 807 9.81 19.61 4.60
C TYR A 807 8.56 19.87 3.76
N PRO A 808 8.59 20.69 2.70
CA PRO A 808 7.46 20.82 1.78
C PRO A 808 6.96 19.50 1.21
N LEU A 809 7.87 18.62 0.78
CA LEU A 809 7.48 17.31 0.24
C LEU A 809 6.88 16.42 1.32
N GLY A 810 7.51 16.35 2.50
CA GLY A 810 6.98 15.62 3.64
C GLY A 810 5.56 16.09 4.01
N THR A 811 5.34 17.40 4.03
CA THR A 811 4.02 17.98 4.28
C THR A 811 3.00 17.53 3.23
N VAL A 812 3.33 17.59 1.94
CA VAL A 812 2.44 17.13 0.86
C VAL A 812 2.07 15.66 1.06
N LEU A 813 3.06 14.79 1.30
CA LEU A 813 2.85 13.36 1.47
C LEU A 813 2.01 13.04 2.72
N VAL A 814 2.30 13.67 3.85
CA VAL A 814 1.56 13.43 5.11
C VAL A 814 0.13 13.94 4.99
N LEU A 815 -0.10 15.13 4.43
CA LEU A 815 -1.44 15.67 4.24
C LEU A 815 -2.25 14.84 3.23
N GLY A 816 -1.62 14.39 2.13
CA GLY A 816 -2.26 13.49 1.17
C GLY A 816 -2.64 12.16 1.80
N MET A 817 -1.73 11.56 2.57
CA MET A 817 -1.99 10.33 3.32
C MET A 817 -3.12 10.54 4.34
N ASN A 818 -3.07 11.61 5.15
CA ASN A 818 -4.11 11.91 6.12
C ASN A 818 -5.48 12.06 5.48
N ALA A 819 -5.54 12.64 4.27
CA ALA A 819 -6.79 12.77 3.52
C ALA A 819 -7.32 11.43 2.99
N VAL A 820 -6.45 10.55 2.50
CA VAL A 820 -6.84 9.24 1.93
C VAL A 820 -7.07 8.21 3.03
N ALA A 821 -6.17 8.11 4.01
CA ALA A 821 -6.23 7.15 5.10
C ALA A 821 -7.05 7.64 6.31
N GLN A 822 -7.51 8.90 6.26
CA GLN A 822 -8.33 9.51 7.31
C GLN A 822 -7.64 9.51 8.69
N LEU A 823 -6.32 9.73 8.68
CA LEU A 823 -5.48 9.80 9.86
C LEU A 823 -5.25 11.25 10.29
N ASP A 824 -4.68 11.43 11.47
CA ASP A 824 -4.22 12.72 12.01
C ASP A 824 -2.72 12.69 12.33
N ALA A 825 -1.94 12.07 11.42
CA ALA A 825 -0.51 11.99 11.57
C ALA A 825 0.12 13.41 11.58
N PRO A 826 0.92 13.75 12.59
CA PRO A 826 1.62 15.03 12.62
C PRO A 826 2.75 15.03 11.59
N VAL A 827 3.05 16.19 11.00
CA VAL A 827 4.19 16.31 10.10
C VAL A 827 5.48 16.30 10.91
N THR A 828 6.26 15.23 10.80
CA THR A 828 7.54 15.08 11.50
C THR A 828 8.74 15.36 10.61
N ILE A 829 9.81 15.90 11.22
CA ILE A 829 11.08 16.13 10.53
C ILE A 829 12.03 14.98 10.88
N PRO A 830 12.50 14.21 9.89
CA PRO A 830 13.37 13.05 10.11
C PRO A 830 14.82 13.48 10.36
N TRP A 831 15.14 14.06 11.54
CA TRP A 831 16.43 14.66 11.85
C TRP A 831 17.64 13.78 11.56
N LEU A 832 17.57 12.49 11.91
CA LEU A 832 18.64 11.54 11.63
C LEU A 832 18.91 11.40 10.13
N TRP A 833 17.83 11.33 9.33
CA TRP A 833 17.92 11.16 7.89
C TRP A 833 18.38 12.41 7.15
N LEU A 834 18.16 13.61 7.72
CA LEU A 834 18.74 14.85 7.20
C LEU A 834 20.27 14.84 7.20
N VAL A 835 20.89 13.96 7.99
CA VAL A 835 22.35 13.76 8.02
C VAL A 835 22.75 12.53 7.21
N LEU A 836 22.07 11.40 7.40
CA LEU A 836 22.42 10.13 6.75
C LEU A 836 22.27 10.19 5.22
N VAL A 837 21.24 10.85 4.71
CA VAL A 837 20.97 10.96 3.27
C VAL A 837 22.04 11.76 2.53
N PRO A 838 22.49 12.92 2.98
CA PRO A 838 23.68 13.58 2.46
C PRO A 838 24.94 12.71 2.48
N VAL A 839 25.22 12.00 3.57
CA VAL A 839 26.37 11.08 3.67
C VAL A 839 26.27 9.98 2.60
N ALA A 840 25.10 9.39 2.40
CA ALA A 840 24.87 8.41 1.35
C ALA A 840 25.03 9.02 -0.07
N ALA A 841 24.60 10.26 -0.27
CA ALA A 841 24.83 10.98 -1.52
C ALA A 841 26.31 11.22 -1.81
N PHE A 842 27.09 11.63 -0.80
CA PHE A 842 28.54 11.80 -0.95
C PHE A 842 29.23 10.47 -1.25
N THR A 843 28.88 9.40 -0.56
CA THR A 843 29.47 8.07 -0.82
C THR A 843 29.15 7.60 -2.24
N THR A 844 27.91 7.72 -2.69
CA THR A 844 27.48 7.36 -4.05
C THR A 844 28.22 8.18 -5.10
N ALA A 845 28.34 9.48 -4.90
CA ALA A 845 29.02 10.38 -5.84
C ALA A 845 30.52 10.13 -5.92
N ILE A 846 31.17 9.86 -4.78
CA ILE A 846 32.59 9.51 -4.75
C ILE A 846 32.82 8.17 -5.45
N LEU A 847 32.03 7.16 -5.17
CA LEU A 847 32.12 5.85 -5.84
C LEU A 847 31.94 5.98 -7.36
N ALA A 848 30.96 6.77 -7.80
CA ALA A 848 30.76 7.06 -9.21
C ALA A 848 31.93 7.81 -9.86
N ALA A 849 32.60 8.67 -9.11
CA ALA A 849 33.75 9.44 -9.58
C ALA A 849 35.07 8.63 -9.63
N LEU A 850 35.16 7.51 -8.89
CA LEU A 850 36.41 6.72 -8.80
C LEU A 850 36.84 6.16 -10.16
N LEU A 851 35.95 5.58 -10.94
CA LEU A 851 36.25 4.97 -12.22
C LEU A 851 36.82 5.99 -13.23
N PRO A 852 36.21 7.15 -13.49
CA PRO A 852 36.78 8.19 -14.33
C PRO A 852 38.10 8.75 -13.76
N ALA A 853 38.22 8.90 -12.45
CA ALA A 853 39.45 9.34 -11.80
C ALA A 853 40.61 8.36 -12.05
N PHE A 854 40.39 7.06 -11.84
CA PHE A 854 41.41 6.03 -12.12
C PHE A 854 41.82 5.97 -13.59
N ARG A 855 40.87 6.13 -14.50
CA ARG A 855 41.17 6.18 -15.94
C ARG A 855 42.03 7.39 -16.29
N ALA A 856 41.70 8.57 -15.76
CA ALA A 856 42.49 9.78 -15.95
C ALA A 856 43.93 9.63 -15.40
N LEU A 857 44.09 8.87 -14.33
CA LEU A 857 45.45 8.58 -13.75
C LEU A 857 46.30 7.66 -14.63
N LYS A 858 45.68 6.68 -15.32
CA LYS A 858 46.38 5.66 -16.12
C LYS A 858 46.78 6.13 -17.55
N GLN A 859 46.15 7.20 -18.08
CA GLN A 859 46.42 7.67 -19.44
C GLN A 859 47.82 8.22 -19.61
N SER A 860 48.52 7.78 -20.69
CA SER A 860 49.84 8.31 -21.07
C SER A 860 49.68 9.64 -21.83
N PRO A 861 50.57 10.65 -21.63
CA PRO A 861 50.53 11.91 -22.38
C PRO A 861 50.67 11.70 -23.90
N SER A 862 51.51 10.73 -24.31
CA SER A 862 51.74 10.41 -25.71
C SER A 862 50.53 9.85 -26.44
N GLU A 863 49.75 8.96 -25.77
CA GLU A 863 48.52 8.42 -26.33
C GLU A 863 47.41 9.49 -26.44
N SER A 864 47.34 10.36 -25.42
CA SER A 864 46.29 11.39 -25.34
C SER A 864 46.43 12.49 -26.41
N VAL A 865 47.65 12.80 -26.83
CA VAL A 865 47.96 13.79 -27.89
C VAL A 865 47.83 13.18 -29.30
N ARG A 866 48.04 11.87 -29.43
CA ARG A 866 48.01 11.13 -30.70
C ARG A 866 46.58 10.75 -31.18
N TYR A 867 45.57 10.92 -30.35
CA TYR A 867 44.16 10.70 -30.71
C TYR A 867 43.66 11.84 -31.59
N GLU A 868 43.72 11.66 -32.91
CA GLU A 868 43.01 12.49 -33.92
C GLU A 868 41.54 12.02 -34.14
#